data_e8baf45f1306ff838d59a717c2cb0487
#
_entry.id   e8baf45f1306ff838d59a717c2cb0487
#
_cell.length_a   1.000
_cell.length_b   1.000
_cell.length_c   1.000
_cell.angle_alpha   90.00
_cell.angle_beta   90.00
_cell.angle_gamma   90.00
#
_symmetry.space_group_name_H-M   'P 1'
#
loop_
_entity.id
_entity.type
_entity.pdbx_description
1 polymer ?
#
loop_
_entity_poly.entity_id
_entity_poly.type
_entity_poly.pdbx_seq_one_letter_code
_entity_poly.pdbx_strand_id
1 'polypeptide(L)'
;MSRGTTPFFAVYLTSLCLATPCLAQQVCLPAPRLLTVTPMGGQLGTTVDVTVTHQNGDGIRELLFSTPKISAKPMQSADGKAVPNKFQVIIAPDAPVGVYDARLLTSLGVSAARTFSVGSLPELTRTKENQSLETAWALQANSICNAATGKRAIDYYSFKGTKGRRVVVDCNAARIDSKLSPVVILADSKGNDLIVNRTSGVLDYTPESDGTYVIKIHDLTFQGGTEHFYRLALREVDGSGPAPRQETTARVSAFSWPPDGLAPVAPVSEVEPNNQPSQAQKITLPCDFAGSFATADDTDIFEFQAAKGEVWWVEVASERLGLNTDPAVLIQRVVKDGEKETLTDVAELDDMAAPMKMGTYQPAASYSGPAYQAGSPDVLGKFEVKEDGLYRLQLRNLTSDTRSRGSAYRLLIRKAQPDFAVVAWAAHQRLRQNDFGTISKPIALRAGTTMAFEVVTVRRDGFDGEINLGMEDLPPGVTAGGLTIPAGKVQGMLFVTAAEGAAPAFSIARIVGRASINGNVVTHPCRLASVLWPVDYAPVELPKSRLVADVPVSVTDFEKAPVSVAADGNAGFQVNAGGTLKIPLRITWRSEFNGASIKLKAYGSVFTGVKEIDLPIKAATSEVVLDMAALKTPPGDYTLAFSGIAVIKHRPNQNAVKAAEAEQQKAGGEVASLAAEAKGQAEKAAAAPAEGKEEAMKAAKAAADKHKAAEVAMAEVTKRLKTLTDAAATKDVLDFIISEPIQVSVKAAPAAQTATAQTPVAPGTAPSGTAASGTAAQPQK
;
A
#
# COMPACT_ATOMS: atom_id res chain seq x y z
N MET A 1 24.89 -80.08 5.87
CA MET A 1 25.73 -78.90 5.86
C MET A 1 24.84 -77.71 6.10
N SER A 2 24.81 -77.34 7.38
CA SER A 2 23.95 -76.25 7.92
C SER A 2 24.70 -74.91 7.83
N ARG A 3 24.08 -73.87 7.25
CA ARG A 3 24.57 -72.51 7.36
C ARG A 3 23.55 -71.69 8.19
N GLY A 4 23.99 -71.31 9.40
CA GLY A 4 23.27 -70.48 10.30
C GLY A 4 23.24 -68.99 9.81
N THR A 5 22.12 -68.41 9.84
CA THR A 5 21.89 -66.93 9.66
C THR A 5 21.66 -66.32 11.00
N THR A 6 22.53 -65.37 11.40
CA THR A 6 22.41 -64.50 12.57
C THR A 6 21.60 -63.25 12.17
N PRO A 7 20.61 -62.83 12.94
CA PRO A 7 19.93 -61.55 12.64
C PRO A 7 20.68 -60.41 13.29
N PHE A 8 21.02 -59.40 12.46
CA PHE A 8 21.46 -58.07 12.90
C PHE A 8 20.28 -57.28 13.42
N PHE A 9 20.24 -56.99 14.70
CA PHE A 9 19.34 -55.98 15.28
C PHE A 9 19.95 -54.59 15.02
N ALA A 10 19.33 -53.82 14.11
CA ALA A 10 19.63 -52.39 13.94
C ALA A 10 18.84 -51.62 14.96
N VAL A 11 19.52 -51.07 15.96
CA VAL A 11 18.95 -50.09 16.90
C VAL A 11 18.86 -48.73 16.19
N TYR A 12 17.65 -48.33 15.78
CA TYR A 12 17.37 -46.97 15.33
C TYR A 12 17.31 -46.06 16.57
N LEU A 13 18.37 -45.28 16.80
CA LEU A 13 18.35 -44.15 17.70
C LEU A 13 17.56 -43.02 17.02
N THR A 14 16.28 -42.88 17.32
CA THR A 14 15.48 -41.73 16.96
C THR A 14 15.97 -40.53 17.78
N SER A 15 16.86 -39.72 17.19
CA SER A 15 17.16 -38.38 17.68
C SER A 15 15.89 -37.55 17.60
N LEU A 16 15.19 -37.37 18.72
CA LEU A 16 14.13 -36.42 18.89
C LEU A 16 14.77 -35.02 18.91
N CYS A 17 14.97 -34.43 17.73
CA CYS A 17 15.24 -33.01 17.62
C CYS A 17 14.02 -32.28 18.17
N LEU A 18 14.09 -31.83 19.42
CA LEU A 18 13.24 -30.76 19.96
C LEU A 18 13.50 -29.55 19.08
N ALA A 19 12.70 -29.38 18.04
CA ALA A 19 12.58 -28.11 17.33
C ALA A 19 12.05 -27.10 18.35
N THR A 20 12.96 -26.42 19.05
CA THR A 20 12.61 -25.14 19.66
C THR A 20 11.95 -24.29 18.57
N PRO A 21 10.70 -23.81 18.77
CA PRO A 21 10.13 -22.87 17.83
C PRO A 21 11.10 -21.72 17.76
N CYS A 22 11.78 -21.55 16.64
CA CYS A 22 12.51 -20.35 16.29
C CYS A 22 11.44 -19.28 16.21
N LEU A 23 11.18 -18.59 17.34
CA LEU A 23 10.32 -17.42 17.37
C LEU A 23 10.91 -16.46 16.35
N ALA A 24 10.26 -16.33 15.20
CA ALA A 24 10.69 -15.43 14.16
C ALA A 24 10.83 -14.04 14.82
N GLN A 25 12.05 -13.51 14.80
CA GLN A 25 12.37 -12.21 15.39
C GLN A 25 11.42 -11.18 14.78
N GLN A 26 10.67 -10.47 15.63
CA GLN A 26 9.73 -9.47 15.16
C GLN A 26 10.49 -8.41 14.36
N VAL A 27 10.07 -8.16 13.13
CA VAL A 27 10.62 -7.12 12.29
C VAL A 27 9.79 -5.85 12.47
N CYS A 28 10.46 -4.75 12.75
CA CYS A 28 9.93 -3.42 13.03
C CYS A 28 9.25 -3.30 14.40
N LEU A 29 9.45 -2.13 15.01
CA LEU A 29 8.71 -1.72 16.21
C LEU A 29 7.20 -1.77 15.95
N PRO A 30 6.40 -2.12 16.97
CA PRO A 30 4.96 -2.19 16.84
C PRO A 30 4.37 -0.90 16.26
N ALA A 31 3.54 -1.06 15.24
CA ALA A 31 2.70 -0.01 14.68
C ALA A 31 1.26 -0.52 14.63
N PRO A 32 0.25 0.34 14.79
CA PRO A 32 -1.14 -0.09 14.78
C PRO A 32 -1.53 -0.59 13.38
N ARG A 33 -2.25 -1.71 13.31
CA ARG A 33 -2.70 -2.31 12.07
C ARG A 33 -4.15 -2.69 12.17
N LEU A 34 -4.97 -2.12 11.29
CA LEU A 34 -6.34 -2.58 11.07
C LEU A 34 -6.27 -3.80 10.14
N LEU A 35 -6.82 -4.92 10.53
CA LEU A 35 -6.82 -6.15 9.73
C LEU A 35 -8.14 -6.32 8.97
N THR A 36 -9.27 -6.20 9.65
CA THR A 36 -10.60 -6.28 9.01
C THR A 36 -11.58 -5.30 9.60
N VAL A 37 -12.58 -4.91 8.80
CA VAL A 37 -13.82 -4.24 9.22
C VAL A 37 -14.95 -5.15 8.76
N THR A 38 -15.80 -5.62 9.66
CA THR A 38 -16.87 -6.58 9.34
C THR A 38 -18.22 -6.09 9.85
N PRO A 39 -19.25 -5.90 8.98
CA PRO A 39 -19.17 -5.98 7.52
C PRO A 39 -18.26 -4.91 6.91
N MET A 40 -17.73 -5.20 5.70
CA MET A 40 -16.77 -4.35 5.03
C MET A 40 -17.41 -3.27 4.15
N GLY A 41 -18.67 -2.93 4.43
CA GLY A 41 -19.39 -1.87 3.73
C GLY A 41 -20.82 -1.72 4.22
N GLY A 42 -21.56 -0.81 3.57
CA GLY A 42 -22.97 -0.54 3.88
C GLY A 42 -23.67 0.22 2.76
N GLN A 43 -24.98 0.28 2.86
CA GLN A 43 -25.84 1.04 1.94
C GLN A 43 -25.83 2.53 2.31
N LEU A 44 -25.94 3.41 1.32
CA LEU A 44 -26.16 4.83 1.48
C LEU A 44 -27.29 5.14 2.45
N GLY A 45 -27.12 6.13 3.33
CA GLY A 45 -28.12 6.61 4.27
C GLY A 45 -28.41 5.64 5.42
N THR A 46 -27.58 4.61 5.63
CA THR A 46 -27.78 3.63 6.68
C THR A 46 -26.76 3.76 7.82
N THR A 47 -27.08 3.13 8.93
CA THR A 47 -26.17 2.93 10.05
C THR A 47 -25.85 1.44 10.16
N VAL A 48 -24.56 1.11 10.26
CA VAL A 48 -24.05 -0.26 10.23
C VAL A 48 -23.22 -0.52 11.48
N ASP A 49 -23.53 -1.58 12.21
CA ASP A 49 -22.72 -2.04 13.33
C ASP A 49 -21.56 -2.88 12.79
N VAL A 50 -20.32 -2.43 13.05
CA VAL A 50 -19.12 -3.10 12.58
C VAL A 50 -18.26 -3.62 13.72
N THR A 51 -17.59 -4.73 13.46
CA THR A 51 -16.53 -5.26 14.33
C THR A 51 -15.19 -5.15 13.60
N VAL A 52 -14.18 -4.62 14.27
CA VAL A 52 -12.82 -4.52 13.73
C VAL A 52 -11.91 -5.59 14.33
N THR A 53 -11.00 -6.11 13.52
CA THR A 53 -9.86 -6.89 14.01
C THR A 53 -8.58 -6.12 13.75
N HIS A 54 -7.62 -6.21 14.65
CA HIS A 54 -6.42 -5.41 14.58
C HIS A 54 -5.21 -6.10 15.22
N GLN A 55 -4.02 -5.56 14.96
CA GLN A 55 -2.78 -5.87 15.65
C GLN A 55 -2.18 -4.56 16.20
N ASN A 56 -1.61 -4.60 17.40
CA ASN A 56 -1.03 -3.42 18.09
C ASN A 56 -2.02 -2.24 18.18
N GLY A 57 -3.31 -2.52 18.36
CA GLY A 57 -4.37 -1.51 18.42
C GLY A 57 -4.76 -1.12 19.84
N ASP A 58 -3.82 -1.11 20.78
CA ASP A 58 -4.11 -0.73 22.17
C ASP A 58 -4.53 0.73 22.27
N GLY A 59 -5.53 0.99 23.11
CA GLY A 59 -6.06 2.33 23.30
C GLY A 59 -6.70 2.91 22.03
N ILE A 60 -7.54 2.11 21.34
CA ILE A 60 -8.33 2.61 20.21
C ILE A 60 -9.20 3.77 20.67
N ARG A 61 -9.06 4.92 19.97
CA ARG A 61 -9.83 6.13 20.19
C ARG A 61 -10.95 6.29 19.19
N GLU A 62 -10.64 6.08 17.91
CA GLU A 62 -11.55 6.34 16.80
C GLU A 62 -11.38 5.34 15.67
N LEU A 63 -12.46 5.14 14.90
CA LEU A 63 -12.45 4.54 13.58
C LEU A 63 -12.70 5.67 12.57
N LEU A 64 -11.69 5.99 11.76
CA LEU A 64 -11.67 7.09 10.81
C LEU A 64 -11.92 6.59 9.39
N PHE A 65 -12.48 7.46 8.55
CA PHE A 65 -12.68 7.20 7.12
C PHE A 65 -12.09 8.32 6.26
N SER A 66 -11.68 7.99 5.03
CA SER A 66 -11.11 8.94 4.06
C SER A 66 -12.14 9.91 3.46
N THR A 67 -13.31 10.03 4.06
CA THR A 67 -14.36 10.99 3.70
C THR A 67 -15.13 11.44 4.94
N PRO A 68 -15.48 12.73 5.04
CA PRO A 68 -16.32 13.21 6.14
C PRO A 68 -17.78 12.75 6.06
N LYS A 69 -18.20 12.13 4.94
CA LYS A 69 -19.55 11.59 4.74
C LYS A 69 -19.78 10.26 5.45
N ILE A 70 -18.74 9.68 6.04
CA ILE A 70 -18.81 8.46 6.85
C ILE A 70 -18.17 8.75 8.20
N SER A 71 -18.89 8.46 9.27
CA SER A 71 -18.38 8.62 10.64
C SER A 71 -18.63 7.36 11.46
N ALA A 72 -17.87 7.18 12.53
CA ALA A 72 -18.06 6.06 13.44
C ALA A 72 -18.12 6.50 14.90
N LYS A 73 -18.89 5.78 15.70
CA LYS A 73 -18.95 5.93 17.16
C LYS A 73 -18.71 4.58 17.81
N PRO A 74 -17.95 4.49 18.92
CA PRO A 74 -17.85 3.25 19.70
C PRO A 74 -19.24 2.79 20.14
N MET A 75 -19.55 1.51 19.97
CA MET A 75 -20.77 0.92 20.54
C MET A 75 -20.69 0.89 22.06
N GLN A 76 -21.79 1.12 22.71
CA GLN A 76 -21.90 1.09 24.17
C GLN A 76 -22.68 -0.14 24.62
N SER A 77 -22.25 -0.74 25.71
CA SER A 77 -23.01 -1.78 26.44
C SER A 77 -24.12 -1.14 27.27
N ALA A 78 -25.01 -1.96 27.84
CA ALA A 78 -26.12 -1.48 28.62
C ALA A 78 -25.71 -0.64 29.86
N ASP A 79 -24.52 -0.83 30.38
CA ASP A 79 -23.90 -0.06 31.46
C ASP A 79 -23.13 1.19 31.01
N GLY A 80 -23.27 1.57 29.72
CA GLY A 80 -22.66 2.78 29.15
C GLY A 80 -21.17 2.68 28.86
N LYS A 81 -20.56 1.50 28.96
CA LYS A 81 -19.15 1.30 28.63
C LYS A 81 -18.97 0.98 27.15
N ALA A 82 -17.88 1.47 26.56
CA ALA A 82 -17.54 1.14 25.17
C ALA A 82 -17.31 -0.38 25.03
N VAL A 83 -17.96 -0.99 24.04
CA VAL A 83 -17.75 -2.39 23.69
C VAL A 83 -16.46 -2.48 22.87
N PRO A 84 -15.45 -3.26 23.31
CA PRO A 84 -14.18 -3.35 22.60
C PRO A 84 -14.37 -3.76 21.14
N ASN A 85 -13.64 -3.08 20.24
CA ASN A 85 -13.58 -3.39 18.81
C ASN A 85 -14.91 -3.29 18.05
N LYS A 86 -15.96 -2.70 18.62
CA LYS A 86 -17.25 -2.53 17.97
C LYS A 86 -17.60 -1.06 17.81
N PHE A 87 -18.04 -0.72 16.59
CA PHE A 87 -18.39 0.64 16.21
C PHE A 87 -19.72 0.66 15.47
N GLN A 88 -20.45 1.74 15.63
CA GLN A 88 -21.60 2.08 14.82
C GLN A 88 -21.12 3.08 13.74
N VAL A 89 -21.15 2.64 12.48
CA VAL A 89 -20.75 3.44 11.31
C VAL A 89 -21.98 4.08 10.70
N ILE A 90 -21.96 5.39 10.56
CA ILE A 90 -23.04 6.20 10.00
C ILE A 90 -22.61 6.66 8.60
N ILE A 91 -23.39 6.27 7.59
CA ILE A 91 -23.16 6.60 6.18
C ILE A 91 -24.17 7.67 5.78
N ALA A 92 -23.70 8.85 5.35
CA ALA A 92 -24.57 9.91 4.91
C ALA A 92 -25.35 9.52 3.64
N PRO A 93 -26.62 9.99 3.47
CA PRO A 93 -27.41 9.68 2.27
C PRO A 93 -26.80 10.23 0.97
N ASP A 94 -26.02 11.29 1.07
CA ASP A 94 -25.32 11.96 -0.02
C ASP A 94 -23.84 11.56 -0.14
N ALA A 95 -23.41 10.50 0.54
CA ALA A 95 -22.07 9.95 0.35
C ALA A 95 -21.96 9.39 -1.07
N PRO A 96 -20.90 9.69 -1.83
CA PRO A 96 -20.71 9.07 -3.13
C PRO A 96 -20.59 7.54 -3.01
N VAL A 97 -21.19 6.81 -3.94
CA VAL A 97 -20.94 5.37 -4.07
C VAL A 97 -19.47 5.14 -4.38
N GLY A 98 -18.80 4.27 -3.62
CA GLY A 98 -17.37 4.09 -3.79
C GLY A 98 -16.71 3.24 -2.70
N VAL A 99 -15.37 3.19 -2.76
CA VAL A 99 -14.52 2.52 -1.78
C VAL A 99 -13.73 3.56 -1.01
N TYR A 100 -13.78 3.48 0.29
CA TYR A 100 -13.14 4.39 1.23
C TYR A 100 -12.12 3.68 2.09
N ASP A 101 -11.11 4.40 2.54
CA ASP A 101 -10.14 3.89 3.52
C ASP A 101 -10.68 4.05 4.93
N ALA A 102 -10.72 2.95 5.67
CA ALA A 102 -10.98 2.92 7.11
C ALA A 102 -9.66 2.74 7.87
N ARG A 103 -9.48 3.45 8.99
CA ARG A 103 -8.28 3.38 9.84
C ARG A 103 -8.64 3.50 11.32
N LEU A 104 -7.83 2.89 12.16
CA LEU A 104 -7.91 3.09 13.61
C LEU A 104 -6.96 4.21 14.02
N LEU A 105 -7.42 5.11 14.88
CA LEU A 105 -6.58 6.00 15.66
C LEU A 105 -6.40 5.39 17.04
N THR A 106 -5.17 5.11 17.41
CA THR A 106 -4.81 4.40 18.65
C THR A 106 -3.78 5.20 19.46
N SER A 107 -3.41 4.71 20.62
CA SER A 107 -2.32 5.29 21.41
C SER A 107 -0.96 5.21 20.71
N LEU A 108 -0.76 4.26 19.79
CA LEU A 108 0.45 4.16 18.95
C LEU A 108 0.35 4.97 17.64
N GLY A 109 -0.72 5.75 17.46
CA GLY A 109 -0.98 6.55 16.28
C GLY A 109 -1.98 5.92 15.31
N VAL A 110 -1.99 6.40 14.06
CA VAL A 110 -2.91 5.95 13.01
C VAL A 110 -2.49 4.60 12.43
N SER A 111 -3.46 3.75 12.13
CA SER A 111 -3.22 2.43 11.50
C SER A 111 -3.05 2.51 9.98
N ALA A 112 -2.55 1.42 9.39
CA ALA A 112 -2.71 1.17 7.96
C ALA A 112 -4.21 1.07 7.60
N ALA A 113 -4.52 1.40 6.33
CA ALA A 113 -5.89 1.41 5.83
C ALA A 113 -6.44 0.01 5.54
N ARG A 114 -7.76 -0.13 5.66
CA ARG A 114 -8.58 -1.19 5.06
C ARG A 114 -9.75 -0.56 4.35
N THR A 115 -10.28 -1.26 3.35
CA THR A 115 -11.42 -0.76 2.59
C THR A 115 -12.72 -0.85 3.37
N PHE A 116 -13.56 0.15 3.14
CA PHE A 116 -14.98 0.17 3.49
C PHE A 116 -15.77 0.60 2.25
N SER A 117 -16.64 -0.25 1.75
CA SER A 117 -17.34 -0.03 0.49
C SER A 117 -18.76 0.48 0.72
N VAL A 118 -19.13 1.57 0.04
CA VAL A 118 -20.48 2.14 0.10
C VAL A 118 -21.18 1.90 -1.23
N GLY A 119 -22.36 1.31 -1.19
CA GLY A 119 -23.19 1.00 -2.35
C GLY A 119 -24.61 1.53 -2.22
N SER A 120 -25.38 1.45 -3.33
CA SER A 120 -26.79 1.85 -3.37
C SER A 120 -27.77 0.70 -3.07
N LEU A 121 -27.31 -0.56 -3.17
CA LEU A 121 -28.16 -1.72 -2.95
C LEU A 121 -28.33 -2.02 -1.46
N PRO A 122 -29.49 -2.60 -1.07
CA PRO A 122 -29.67 -3.15 0.27
C PRO A 122 -28.60 -4.18 0.61
N GLU A 123 -28.09 -4.13 1.85
CA GLU A 123 -27.04 -5.02 2.31
C GLU A 123 -27.48 -5.91 3.47
N LEU A 124 -27.06 -7.15 3.39
CA LEU A 124 -27.27 -8.17 4.40
C LEU A 124 -25.90 -8.72 4.84
N THR A 125 -25.81 -9.17 6.07
CA THR A 125 -24.63 -9.90 6.55
C THR A 125 -25.03 -11.34 6.84
N ARG A 126 -24.32 -12.30 6.30
CA ARG A 126 -24.54 -13.72 6.61
C ARG A 126 -24.28 -14.00 8.07
N THR A 127 -25.28 -14.55 8.76
CA THR A 127 -25.23 -14.85 10.19
C THR A 127 -25.18 -16.34 10.51
N LYS A 128 -25.44 -17.21 9.52
CA LYS A 128 -25.47 -18.68 9.69
C LYS A 128 -24.54 -19.34 8.67
N GLU A 129 -24.04 -20.50 8.99
CA GLU A 129 -23.30 -21.35 8.06
C GLU A 129 -24.20 -21.81 6.90
N ASN A 130 -23.63 -21.87 5.70
CA ASN A 130 -24.29 -22.23 4.47
C ASN A 130 -23.38 -23.13 3.60
N GLN A 131 -22.79 -24.15 4.23
CA GLN A 131 -21.74 -24.98 3.62
C GLN A 131 -22.27 -26.22 2.87
N SER A 132 -23.57 -26.33 2.66
CA SER A 132 -24.19 -27.38 1.84
C SER A 132 -25.37 -26.82 1.04
N LEU A 133 -25.87 -27.62 0.09
CA LEU A 133 -27.03 -27.27 -0.71
C LEU A 133 -28.27 -27.04 0.12
N GLU A 134 -28.47 -27.89 1.14
CA GLU A 134 -29.62 -27.85 2.06
C GLU A 134 -29.60 -26.62 2.97
N THR A 135 -28.41 -26.12 3.29
CA THR A 135 -28.21 -24.95 4.14
C THR A 135 -27.96 -23.67 3.34
N ALA A 136 -28.16 -23.72 2.01
CA ALA A 136 -27.92 -22.58 1.14
C ALA A 136 -28.67 -21.32 1.61
N TRP A 137 -27.93 -20.20 1.72
CA TRP A 137 -28.49 -18.92 2.16
C TRP A 137 -29.34 -18.31 1.01
N ALA A 138 -30.61 -18.01 1.29
CA ALA A 138 -31.47 -17.37 0.29
C ALA A 138 -31.04 -15.92 0.05
N LEU A 139 -30.64 -15.61 -1.16
CA LEU A 139 -30.19 -14.31 -1.62
C LEU A 139 -31.30 -13.63 -2.41
N GLN A 140 -31.61 -12.39 -2.06
CA GLN A 140 -32.58 -11.60 -2.81
C GLN A 140 -31.92 -10.94 -4.02
N ALA A 141 -32.65 -10.86 -5.13
CA ALA A 141 -32.19 -10.06 -6.27
C ALA A 141 -32.03 -8.59 -5.89
N ASN A 142 -31.09 -7.92 -6.52
CA ASN A 142 -30.74 -6.51 -6.28
C ASN A 142 -30.33 -6.24 -4.82
N SER A 143 -29.55 -7.14 -4.24
CA SER A 143 -28.98 -7.00 -2.89
C SER A 143 -27.51 -7.41 -2.84
N ILE A 144 -26.85 -7.06 -1.74
CA ILE A 144 -25.46 -7.45 -1.44
C ILE A 144 -25.46 -8.27 -0.15
N CYS A 145 -24.77 -9.42 -0.15
CA CYS A 145 -24.50 -10.21 1.04
C CYS A 145 -23.03 -10.09 1.44
N ASN A 146 -22.77 -9.59 2.66
CA ASN A 146 -21.45 -9.54 3.26
C ASN A 146 -21.15 -10.85 3.99
N ALA A 147 -20.01 -11.50 3.68
CA ALA A 147 -19.63 -12.76 4.30
C ALA A 147 -18.11 -12.97 4.32
N ALA A 148 -17.65 -14.00 5.00
CA ALA A 148 -16.30 -14.53 4.90
C ALA A 148 -16.36 -16.05 4.77
N THR A 149 -15.51 -16.65 3.92
CA THR A 149 -15.48 -18.10 3.76
C THR A 149 -14.63 -18.78 4.81
N GLY A 150 -15.05 -19.99 5.21
CA GLY A 150 -14.28 -20.86 6.09
C GLY A 150 -13.14 -21.57 5.38
N LYS A 151 -12.16 -22.08 6.15
CA LYS A 151 -11.10 -22.93 5.62
C LYS A 151 -11.67 -24.26 5.14
N ARG A 152 -11.33 -24.68 3.91
CA ARG A 152 -11.84 -25.91 3.26
C ARG A 152 -13.37 -25.92 3.12
N ALA A 153 -14.01 -24.76 3.06
CA ALA A 153 -15.45 -24.62 2.95
C ALA A 153 -15.85 -24.10 1.56
N ILE A 154 -17.08 -24.42 1.18
CA ILE A 154 -17.80 -23.86 0.05
C ILE A 154 -19.06 -23.21 0.61
N ASP A 155 -19.27 -21.93 0.32
CA ASP A 155 -20.44 -21.18 0.71
C ASP A 155 -21.53 -21.30 -0.37
N TYR A 156 -22.75 -21.69 0.00
CA TYR A 156 -23.88 -21.92 -0.90
C TYR A 156 -24.93 -20.82 -0.75
N TYR A 157 -25.34 -20.23 -1.85
CA TYR A 157 -26.42 -19.24 -1.91
C TYR A 157 -27.50 -19.69 -2.91
N SER A 158 -28.76 -19.54 -2.59
CA SER A 158 -29.86 -19.85 -3.50
C SER A 158 -30.59 -18.57 -3.90
N PHE A 159 -31.05 -18.50 -5.14
CA PHE A 159 -31.90 -17.41 -5.61
C PHE A 159 -32.94 -17.91 -6.62
N LYS A 160 -33.99 -17.10 -6.84
CA LYS A 160 -35.02 -17.37 -7.84
C LYS A 160 -34.61 -16.70 -9.16
N GLY A 161 -34.44 -17.52 -10.19
CA GLY A 161 -34.20 -17.05 -11.55
C GLY A 161 -35.46 -17.10 -12.38
N THR A 162 -35.69 -16.07 -13.18
CA THR A 162 -36.82 -15.98 -14.13
C THR A 162 -36.31 -16.18 -15.56
N LYS A 163 -36.97 -17.01 -16.33
CA LYS A 163 -36.62 -17.30 -17.72
C LYS A 163 -36.44 -16.00 -18.53
N GLY A 164 -35.30 -15.88 -19.21
CA GLY A 164 -34.98 -14.75 -20.07
C GLY A 164 -34.57 -13.48 -19.32
N ARG A 165 -34.62 -13.46 -17.99
CA ARG A 165 -34.18 -12.32 -17.17
C ARG A 165 -32.71 -12.46 -16.81
N ARG A 166 -31.87 -11.62 -17.41
CA ARG A 166 -30.43 -11.62 -17.19
C ARG A 166 -30.09 -11.33 -15.73
N VAL A 167 -29.21 -12.12 -15.14
CA VAL A 167 -28.69 -11.93 -13.79
C VAL A 167 -27.16 -11.79 -13.81
N VAL A 168 -26.64 -10.87 -12.99
CA VAL A 168 -25.21 -10.69 -12.79
C VAL A 168 -24.91 -10.95 -11.33
N VAL A 169 -23.97 -11.88 -11.09
CA VAL A 169 -23.40 -12.19 -9.78
C VAL A 169 -22.01 -11.58 -9.73
N ASP A 170 -21.74 -10.70 -8.78
CA ASP A 170 -20.43 -10.08 -8.59
C ASP A 170 -19.92 -10.34 -7.16
N CYS A 171 -18.96 -11.26 -7.03
CA CYS A 171 -18.25 -11.57 -5.79
C CYS A 171 -17.01 -10.68 -5.67
N ASN A 172 -17.15 -9.54 -5.02
CA ASN A 172 -16.07 -8.60 -4.80
C ASN A 172 -15.26 -9.02 -3.56
N ALA A 173 -13.99 -9.34 -3.73
CA ALA A 173 -13.09 -9.83 -2.68
C ALA A 173 -11.70 -9.19 -2.76
N ALA A 174 -10.80 -9.69 -3.61
CA ALA A 174 -9.42 -9.15 -3.73
C ALA A 174 -9.39 -7.64 -4.01
N ARG A 175 -10.40 -7.12 -4.68
CA ARG A 175 -10.55 -5.70 -5.02
C ARG A 175 -11.14 -4.83 -3.90
N ILE A 176 -11.33 -5.41 -2.71
CA ILE A 176 -11.68 -4.72 -1.45
C ILE A 176 -10.77 -5.18 -0.31
N ASP A 177 -9.50 -5.43 -0.58
CA ASP A 177 -8.47 -5.83 0.38
C ASP A 177 -8.65 -7.22 1.02
N SER A 178 -9.48 -8.11 0.49
CA SER A 178 -9.59 -9.49 0.98
C SER A 178 -8.43 -10.37 0.51
N LYS A 179 -8.08 -11.38 1.31
CA LYS A 179 -7.17 -12.45 0.88
C LYS A 179 -7.85 -13.47 -0.04
N LEU A 180 -9.18 -13.49 -0.09
CA LEU A 180 -9.93 -14.43 -0.90
C LEU A 180 -9.66 -14.25 -2.40
N SER A 181 -9.24 -15.33 -3.06
CA SER A 181 -9.22 -15.48 -4.50
C SER A 181 -10.49 -16.26 -4.91
N PRO A 182 -11.60 -15.58 -5.26
CA PRO A 182 -12.89 -16.23 -5.34
C PRO A 182 -13.01 -17.12 -6.57
N VAL A 183 -13.43 -18.37 -6.36
CA VAL A 183 -14.06 -19.21 -7.37
C VAL A 183 -15.57 -19.08 -7.19
N VAL A 184 -16.26 -18.63 -8.23
CA VAL A 184 -17.70 -18.44 -8.24
C VAL A 184 -18.32 -19.41 -9.23
N ILE A 185 -19.27 -20.21 -8.79
CA ILE A 185 -19.92 -21.25 -9.59
C ILE A 185 -21.43 -20.99 -9.56
N LEU A 186 -22.05 -20.97 -10.74
CA LEU A 186 -23.50 -21.05 -10.87
C LEU A 186 -23.90 -22.49 -11.08
N ALA A 187 -24.90 -22.96 -10.36
CA ALA A 187 -25.43 -24.31 -10.44
C ALA A 187 -26.97 -24.32 -10.54
N ASP A 188 -27.50 -25.42 -11.00
CA ASP A 188 -28.95 -25.70 -10.96
C ASP A 188 -29.44 -26.01 -9.53
N SER A 189 -30.74 -26.23 -9.34
CA SER A 189 -31.32 -26.54 -8.05
C SER A 189 -30.89 -27.88 -7.44
N LYS A 190 -30.27 -28.76 -8.24
CA LYS A 190 -29.72 -30.04 -7.80
C LYS A 190 -28.22 -29.93 -7.45
N GLY A 191 -27.62 -28.77 -7.69
CA GLY A 191 -26.21 -28.52 -7.46
C GLY A 191 -25.29 -28.87 -8.60
N ASN A 192 -25.81 -29.15 -9.82
CA ASN A 192 -24.98 -29.37 -11.01
C ASN A 192 -24.45 -28.03 -11.53
N ASP A 193 -23.16 -27.96 -11.78
CA ASP A 193 -22.48 -26.74 -12.22
C ASP A 193 -22.88 -26.37 -13.65
N LEU A 194 -23.31 -25.13 -13.84
CA LEU A 194 -23.69 -24.55 -15.13
C LEU A 194 -22.53 -23.66 -15.67
N ILE A 195 -21.98 -22.81 -14.82
CA ILE A 195 -20.89 -21.88 -15.16
C ILE A 195 -19.90 -21.83 -14.01
N VAL A 196 -18.61 -21.83 -14.32
CA VAL A 196 -17.51 -21.69 -13.34
C VAL A 196 -16.63 -20.50 -13.71
N ASN A 197 -16.46 -19.55 -12.77
CA ASN A 197 -15.53 -18.44 -12.91
C ASN A 197 -14.45 -18.54 -11.81
N ARG A 198 -13.16 -18.53 -12.22
CA ARG A 198 -12.01 -18.66 -11.31
C ARG A 198 -11.13 -17.42 -11.21
N THR A 199 -11.51 -16.33 -11.83
CA THR A 199 -10.57 -15.21 -12.05
C THR A 199 -11.17 -13.83 -11.81
N SER A 200 -12.36 -13.54 -12.32
CA SER A 200 -12.96 -12.20 -12.23
C SER A 200 -13.93 -12.06 -11.05
N GLY A 201 -14.39 -13.18 -10.48
CA GLY A 201 -15.44 -13.19 -9.47
C GLY A 201 -16.84 -12.80 -10.00
N VAL A 202 -17.02 -12.70 -11.33
CA VAL A 202 -18.29 -12.28 -11.93
C VAL A 202 -18.87 -13.37 -12.81
N LEU A 203 -20.16 -13.63 -12.64
CA LEU A 203 -20.96 -14.46 -13.54
C LEU A 203 -22.05 -13.60 -14.16
N ASP A 204 -22.27 -13.78 -15.44
CA ASP A 204 -23.32 -13.15 -16.23
C ASP A 204 -24.12 -14.27 -16.90
N TYR A 205 -25.39 -14.36 -16.59
CA TYR A 205 -26.22 -15.50 -16.97
C TYR A 205 -27.65 -15.09 -17.23
N THR A 206 -28.23 -15.67 -18.27
CA THR A 206 -29.68 -15.56 -18.56
C THR A 206 -30.32 -16.91 -18.33
N PRO A 207 -31.19 -17.09 -17.30
CA PRO A 207 -31.88 -18.33 -17.01
C PRO A 207 -32.72 -18.82 -18.20
N GLU A 208 -32.58 -20.09 -18.56
CA GLU A 208 -33.36 -20.74 -19.62
C GLU A 208 -34.76 -21.18 -19.15
N SER A 209 -34.96 -21.27 -17.84
CA SER A 209 -36.22 -21.65 -17.21
C SER A 209 -36.39 -20.93 -15.86
N ASP A 210 -37.66 -20.76 -15.46
CA ASP A 210 -37.98 -20.34 -14.07
C ASP A 210 -37.53 -21.41 -13.09
N GLY A 211 -36.90 -21.00 -12.01
CA GLY A 211 -36.48 -21.97 -11.01
C GLY A 211 -35.57 -21.42 -9.93
N THR A 212 -35.09 -22.32 -9.10
CA THR A 212 -34.07 -22.03 -8.10
C THR A 212 -32.70 -22.33 -8.68
N TYR A 213 -31.81 -21.38 -8.59
CA TYR A 213 -30.40 -21.49 -8.94
C TYR A 213 -29.53 -21.36 -7.69
N VAL A 214 -28.32 -21.90 -7.74
CA VAL A 214 -27.39 -21.92 -6.62
C VAL A 214 -26.08 -21.27 -7.03
N ILE A 215 -25.57 -20.38 -6.19
CA ILE A 215 -24.23 -19.82 -6.32
C ILE A 215 -23.36 -20.51 -5.27
N LYS A 216 -22.19 -21.03 -5.69
CA LYS A 216 -21.18 -21.61 -4.81
C LYS A 216 -19.95 -20.71 -4.82
N ILE A 217 -19.40 -20.42 -3.62
CA ILE A 217 -18.21 -19.57 -3.48
C ILE A 217 -17.18 -20.29 -2.61
N HIS A 218 -15.95 -20.37 -3.08
CA HIS A 218 -14.81 -20.83 -2.28
C HIS A 218 -13.54 -20.12 -2.69
N ASP A 219 -12.52 -20.18 -1.85
CA ASP A 219 -11.18 -19.74 -2.21
C ASP A 219 -10.52 -20.68 -3.22
N LEU A 220 -9.76 -20.16 -4.18
CA LEU A 220 -9.08 -20.94 -5.22
C LEU A 220 -8.22 -22.08 -4.65
N THR A 221 -7.63 -21.87 -3.49
CA THR A 221 -6.79 -22.83 -2.76
C THR A 221 -7.44 -23.36 -1.48
N PHE A 222 -8.75 -23.11 -1.32
CA PHE A 222 -9.54 -23.50 -0.14
C PHE A 222 -8.99 -22.95 1.19
N GLN A 223 -8.33 -21.77 1.16
CA GLN A 223 -8.03 -20.99 2.35
C GLN A 223 -9.31 -20.33 2.88
N GLY A 224 -9.25 -19.81 4.11
CA GLY A 224 -10.43 -19.18 4.72
C GLY A 224 -10.11 -18.58 6.09
N GLY A 225 -11.07 -17.87 6.63
CA GLY A 225 -11.00 -17.15 7.89
C GLY A 225 -11.49 -15.70 7.75
N THR A 226 -11.39 -14.91 8.80
CA THR A 226 -11.90 -13.53 8.84
C THR A 226 -11.29 -12.62 7.78
N GLU A 227 -10.08 -12.93 7.29
CA GLU A 227 -9.37 -12.18 6.26
C GLU A 227 -9.77 -12.58 4.83
N HIS A 228 -10.61 -13.63 4.66
CA HIS A 228 -11.15 -14.13 3.39
C HIS A 228 -12.61 -13.72 3.22
N PHE A 229 -12.86 -12.43 3.37
CA PHE A 229 -14.20 -11.84 3.27
C PHE A 229 -14.56 -11.49 1.83
N TYR A 230 -15.86 -11.32 1.56
CA TYR A 230 -16.37 -10.90 0.26
C TYR A 230 -17.71 -10.18 0.38
N ARG A 231 -18.05 -9.43 -0.65
CA ARG A 231 -19.34 -8.79 -0.88
C ARG A 231 -19.94 -9.44 -2.14
N LEU A 232 -21.01 -10.20 -1.95
CA LEU A 232 -21.71 -10.91 -3.02
C LEU A 232 -22.92 -10.11 -3.45
N ALA A 233 -22.85 -9.44 -4.61
CA ALA A 233 -23.99 -8.78 -5.23
C ALA A 233 -24.69 -9.74 -6.20
N LEU A 234 -26.03 -9.78 -6.13
CA LEU A 234 -26.90 -10.40 -7.12
C LEU A 234 -27.77 -9.30 -7.73
N ARG A 235 -27.66 -9.08 -9.04
CA ARG A 235 -28.42 -8.06 -9.77
C ARG A 235 -29.21 -8.67 -10.91
N GLU A 236 -30.49 -8.30 -11.04
CA GLU A 236 -31.22 -8.45 -12.30
C GLU A 236 -30.90 -7.25 -13.19
N VAL A 237 -30.62 -7.49 -14.46
CA VAL A 237 -30.13 -6.46 -15.39
C VAL A 237 -30.95 -6.52 -16.66
N ASP A 238 -31.39 -5.34 -17.13
CA ASP A 238 -32.06 -5.20 -18.40
C ASP A 238 -31.03 -4.97 -19.54
N GLY A 239 -31.31 -5.59 -20.70
CA GLY A 239 -30.49 -5.41 -21.89
C GLY A 239 -29.17 -6.20 -21.92
N SER A 240 -28.39 -5.95 -23.00
CA SER A 240 -27.14 -6.66 -23.31
C SER A 240 -25.88 -5.87 -23.00
N GLY A 241 -25.98 -4.73 -22.28
CA GLY A 241 -24.84 -3.89 -21.92
C GLY A 241 -23.84 -4.59 -20.99
N PRO A 242 -22.70 -3.94 -20.68
CA PRO A 242 -21.68 -4.49 -19.77
C PRO A 242 -22.28 -4.92 -18.43
N ALA A 243 -21.74 -6.00 -17.87
CA ALA A 243 -22.16 -6.48 -16.56
C ALA A 243 -21.83 -5.42 -15.48
N PRO A 244 -22.83 -4.95 -14.70
CA PRO A 244 -22.58 -3.97 -13.65
C PRO A 244 -21.68 -4.58 -12.56
N ARG A 245 -20.66 -3.81 -12.17
CA ARG A 245 -19.67 -4.21 -11.16
C ARG A 245 -19.83 -3.39 -9.89
N GLN A 246 -19.45 -3.98 -8.76
CA GLN A 246 -19.29 -3.22 -7.52
C GLN A 246 -18.04 -2.34 -7.62
N GLU A 247 -18.05 -1.21 -6.91
CA GLU A 247 -16.89 -0.34 -6.75
C GLU A 247 -15.73 -1.09 -6.11
N THR A 248 -14.53 -0.79 -6.53
CA THR A 248 -13.33 -1.54 -6.16
C THR A 248 -12.12 -0.66 -5.96
N THR A 249 -11.08 -1.21 -5.33
CA THR A 249 -9.74 -0.62 -5.25
C THR A 249 -8.90 -0.89 -6.51
N ALA A 250 -9.48 -1.51 -7.55
CA ALA A 250 -8.73 -1.97 -8.73
C ALA A 250 -8.13 -0.85 -9.59
N ARG A 251 -8.48 0.42 -9.32
CA ARG A 251 -7.78 1.58 -9.91
C ARG A 251 -6.40 1.82 -9.27
N VAL A 252 -5.78 0.77 -8.77
CA VAL A 252 -4.51 0.85 -8.03
C VAL A 252 -3.37 1.26 -8.96
N SER A 253 -3.34 0.76 -10.19
CA SER A 253 -2.35 1.14 -11.21
C SER A 253 -2.65 2.48 -11.89
N ALA A 254 -3.74 3.15 -11.52
CA ALA A 254 -4.19 4.37 -12.18
C ALA A 254 -3.53 5.67 -11.67
N PHE A 255 -2.39 5.62 -10.95
CA PHE A 255 -1.78 6.84 -10.41
C PHE A 255 -1.33 7.84 -11.50
N SER A 256 -1.14 7.38 -12.74
CA SER A 256 -0.82 8.20 -13.91
C SER A 256 -2.01 8.46 -14.83
N TRP A 257 -3.23 8.14 -14.40
CA TRP A 257 -4.46 8.31 -15.17
C TRP A 257 -5.59 8.87 -14.29
N PRO A 258 -6.47 9.76 -14.78
CA PRO A 258 -6.38 10.42 -16.10
C PRO A 258 -5.24 11.46 -16.15
N PRO A 259 -4.72 11.79 -17.37
CA PRO A 259 -3.85 12.94 -17.52
C PRO A 259 -4.58 14.23 -17.14
N ASP A 260 -3.85 15.23 -16.66
CA ASP A 260 -4.42 16.52 -16.30
C ASP A 260 -5.09 17.17 -17.52
N GLY A 261 -6.27 17.75 -17.28
CA GLY A 261 -7.07 18.42 -18.31
C GLY A 261 -7.87 17.52 -19.24
N LEU A 262 -7.81 16.18 -19.04
CA LEU A 262 -8.64 15.26 -19.81
C LEU A 262 -10.12 15.42 -19.40
N ALA A 263 -11.00 15.55 -20.41
CA ALA A 263 -12.44 15.58 -20.18
C ALA A 263 -12.93 14.28 -19.50
N PRO A 264 -13.89 14.33 -18.56
CA PRO A 264 -14.40 13.13 -17.88
C PRO A 264 -14.98 12.09 -18.83
N VAL A 265 -15.57 12.53 -19.93
CA VAL A 265 -16.18 11.68 -20.98
C VAL A 265 -15.51 11.99 -22.30
N ALA A 266 -15.17 10.94 -23.06
CA ALA A 266 -14.62 11.11 -24.39
C ALA A 266 -15.65 11.77 -25.30
N PRO A 267 -15.24 12.77 -26.14
CA PRO A 267 -16.16 13.50 -27.02
C PRO A 267 -16.70 12.66 -28.17
N VAL A 268 -16.03 11.57 -28.52
CA VAL A 268 -16.41 10.69 -29.64
C VAL A 268 -16.45 9.25 -29.16
N SER A 269 -17.41 8.49 -29.68
CA SER A 269 -17.52 7.05 -29.46
C SER A 269 -17.09 6.29 -30.69
N GLU A 270 -16.60 5.10 -30.45
CA GLU A 270 -16.40 4.09 -31.47
C GLU A 270 -17.71 3.76 -32.22
N VAL A 271 -17.58 3.36 -33.47
CA VAL A 271 -18.70 2.92 -34.33
C VAL A 271 -18.38 1.54 -34.84
N GLU A 272 -19.19 0.57 -34.45
CA GLU A 272 -19.13 -0.82 -34.88
C GLU A 272 -20.05 -1.14 -36.03
N PRO A 273 -19.72 -2.10 -36.93
CA PRO A 273 -18.50 -2.92 -36.90
C PRO A 273 -17.31 -2.21 -37.54
N ASN A 274 -16.12 -2.34 -36.92
CA ASN A 274 -14.85 -1.75 -37.40
C ASN A 274 -13.69 -2.76 -37.47
N ASN A 275 -13.99 -4.07 -37.41
CA ASN A 275 -13.04 -5.19 -37.29
C ASN A 275 -12.31 -5.56 -38.59
N GLN A 276 -12.67 -4.94 -39.72
CA GLN A 276 -12.08 -5.22 -41.02
C GLN A 276 -11.57 -3.93 -41.66
N PRO A 277 -10.51 -3.99 -42.50
CA PRO A 277 -9.98 -2.80 -43.19
C PRO A 277 -11.04 -2.04 -44.00
N SER A 278 -12.01 -2.72 -44.55
CA SER A 278 -13.14 -2.11 -45.28
C SER A 278 -14.16 -1.39 -44.39
N GLN A 279 -14.14 -1.68 -43.11
CA GLN A 279 -15.02 -1.14 -42.07
C GLN A 279 -14.29 -0.15 -41.16
N ALA A 280 -12.99 0.10 -41.41
CA ALA A 280 -12.17 0.97 -40.58
C ALA A 280 -12.81 2.34 -40.32
N GLN A 281 -12.93 2.71 -39.06
CA GLN A 281 -13.47 4.03 -38.68
C GLN A 281 -12.47 5.12 -39.06
N LYS A 282 -12.89 6.09 -39.86
CA LYS A 282 -12.07 7.25 -40.21
C LYS A 282 -12.04 8.26 -39.07
N ILE A 283 -10.86 8.64 -38.68
CA ILE A 283 -10.64 9.58 -37.57
C ILE A 283 -9.75 10.76 -38.02
N THR A 284 -9.83 11.84 -37.27
CA THR A 284 -8.99 13.04 -37.47
C THR A 284 -8.15 13.23 -36.24
N LEU A 285 -6.85 13.47 -36.38
CA LEU A 285 -5.94 13.74 -35.27
C LEU A 285 -5.85 15.24 -34.95
N PRO A 286 -5.77 15.63 -33.66
CA PRO A 286 -5.82 14.78 -32.47
C PRO A 286 -7.20 14.20 -32.21
N CYS A 287 -7.27 13.08 -31.47
CA CYS A 287 -8.55 12.45 -31.15
C CYS A 287 -8.60 11.90 -29.71
N ASP A 288 -9.82 11.74 -29.19
CA ASP A 288 -10.16 11.19 -27.89
C ASP A 288 -11.44 10.35 -28.04
N PHE A 289 -11.31 9.04 -27.96
CA PHE A 289 -12.36 8.08 -28.24
C PHE A 289 -12.67 7.20 -27.02
N ALA A 290 -13.95 6.93 -26.82
CA ALA A 290 -14.42 5.82 -26.00
C ALA A 290 -14.83 4.64 -26.89
N GLY A 291 -14.28 3.47 -26.60
CA GLY A 291 -14.61 2.23 -27.31
C GLY A 291 -14.73 1.06 -26.35
N SER A 292 -14.96 -0.13 -26.91
CA SER A 292 -15.04 -1.38 -26.12
C SER A 292 -14.67 -2.59 -26.94
N PHE A 293 -13.92 -3.51 -26.35
CA PHE A 293 -13.65 -4.82 -26.95
C PHE A 293 -14.93 -5.68 -26.93
N ALA A 294 -15.71 -5.62 -28.00
CA ALA A 294 -17.05 -6.22 -28.09
C ALA A 294 -17.02 -7.75 -28.00
N THR A 295 -15.97 -8.38 -28.56
CA THR A 295 -15.75 -9.83 -28.54
C THR A 295 -14.35 -10.19 -28.00
N ALA A 296 -14.09 -11.49 -27.83
CA ALA A 296 -12.76 -11.93 -27.33
C ALA A 296 -11.63 -11.71 -28.35
N ASP A 297 -11.97 -11.75 -29.64
CA ASP A 297 -11.01 -11.57 -30.76
C ASP A 297 -11.19 -10.22 -31.46
N ASP A 298 -11.74 -9.25 -30.76
CA ASP A 298 -12.02 -7.92 -31.28
C ASP A 298 -10.76 -7.19 -31.70
N THR A 299 -10.84 -6.53 -32.88
CA THR A 299 -9.75 -5.71 -33.39
C THR A 299 -10.32 -4.44 -33.96
N ASP A 300 -10.22 -3.35 -33.23
CA ASP A 300 -10.75 -2.07 -33.67
C ASP A 300 -9.80 -1.41 -34.63
N ILE A 301 -10.27 -1.08 -35.82
CA ILE A 301 -9.47 -0.52 -36.90
C ILE A 301 -9.87 0.94 -37.15
N PHE A 302 -8.87 1.83 -37.01
CA PHE A 302 -9.01 3.24 -37.30
C PHE A 302 -8.10 3.67 -38.46
N GLU A 303 -8.56 4.57 -39.33
CA GLU A 303 -7.74 5.16 -40.40
C GLU A 303 -7.69 6.67 -40.30
N PHE A 304 -6.50 7.25 -40.50
CA PHE A 304 -6.27 8.68 -40.45
C PHE A 304 -5.18 9.11 -41.45
N GLN A 305 -5.24 10.38 -41.87
CA GLN A 305 -4.17 11.02 -42.63
C GLN A 305 -3.14 11.66 -41.68
N ALA A 306 -1.85 11.49 -42.02
CA ALA A 306 -0.79 12.16 -41.30
C ALA A 306 0.31 12.65 -42.24
N ALA A 307 0.94 13.76 -41.87
CA ALA A 307 1.98 14.42 -42.65
C ALA A 307 3.39 14.09 -42.12
N LYS A 308 4.36 13.99 -43.04
CA LYS A 308 5.75 13.74 -42.74
C LYS A 308 6.30 14.71 -41.70
N GLY A 309 7.02 14.18 -40.71
CA GLY A 309 7.62 14.94 -39.61
C GLY A 309 6.68 15.13 -38.41
N GLU A 310 5.44 14.72 -38.50
CA GLU A 310 4.56 14.71 -37.32
C GLU A 310 4.98 13.63 -36.34
N VAL A 311 4.87 13.95 -35.04
CA VAL A 311 5.05 13.02 -33.93
C VAL A 311 3.77 13.00 -33.12
N TRP A 312 3.22 11.81 -32.96
CA TRP A 312 1.97 11.58 -32.23
C TRP A 312 2.20 10.65 -31.05
N TRP A 313 1.61 10.99 -29.93
CA TRP A 313 1.55 10.14 -28.76
C TRP A 313 0.22 9.40 -28.74
N VAL A 314 0.30 8.10 -28.52
CA VAL A 314 -0.85 7.20 -28.41
C VAL A 314 -0.94 6.68 -27.01
N GLU A 315 -2.10 6.83 -26.42
CA GLU A 315 -2.39 6.33 -25.08
C GLU A 315 -3.73 5.60 -25.11
N VAL A 316 -3.72 4.34 -24.64
CA VAL A 316 -4.94 3.55 -24.41
C VAL A 316 -5.04 3.28 -22.93
N ALA A 317 -6.17 3.63 -22.32
CA ALA A 317 -6.48 3.26 -20.97
C ALA A 317 -7.65 2.27 -20.95
N SER A 318 -7.44 1.13 -20.33
CA SER A 318 -8.45 0.09 -20.09
C SER A 318 -8.19 -0.60 -18.74
N GLU A 319 -6.99 -1.12 -18.51
CA GLU A 319 -6.60 -1.64 -17.18
C GLU A 319 -6.65 -0.53 -16.12
N ARG A 320 -6.16 0.65 -16.44
CA ARG A 320 -6.23 1.83 -15.57
C ARG A 320 -7.66 2.36 -15.32
N LEU A 321 -8.64 1.86 -16.07
CA LEU A 321 -10.07 2.03 -15.77
C LEU A 321 -10.61 0.97 -14.81
N GLY A 322 -9.78 0.04 -14.35
CA GLY A 322 -10.13 -1.05 -13.43
C GLY A 322 -10.61 -2.32 -14.12
N LEU A 323 -10.28 -2.50 -15.40
CA LEU A 323 -10.65 -3.66 -16.20
C LEU A 323 -9.48 -4.66 -16.32
N ASN A 324 -9.79 -5.92 -16.59
CA ASN A 324 -8.77 -6.95 -16.78
C ASN A 324 -8.48 -7.08 -18.28
N THR A 325 -7.71 -6.15 -18.79
CA THR A 325 -7.38 -6.00 -20.21
C THR A 325 -5.89 -5.78 -20.40
N ASP A 326 -5.42 -6.06 -21.61
CA ASP A 326 -4.04 -5.97 -22.06
C ASP A 326 -4.06 -5.45 -23.50
N PRO A 327 -4.32 -4.13 -23.70
CA PRO A 327 -4.45 -3.55 -25.02
C PRO A 327 -3.10 -3.42 -25.71
N ALA A 328 -3.06 -3.72 -27.02
CA ALA A 328 -1.90 -3.49 -27.88
C ALA A 328 -2.31 -2.74 -29.15
N VAL A 329 -1.41 -1.90 -29.65
CA VAL A 329 -1.64 -1.06 -30.82
C VAL A 329 -0.58 -1.33 -31.89
N LEU A 330 -1.04 -1.64 -33.10
CA LEU A 330 -0.21 -1.70 -34.30
C LEU A 330 -0.55 -0.52 -35.21
N ILE A 331 0.45 0.27 -35.63
CA ILE A 331 0.28 1.37 -36.59
C ILE A 331 0.99 1.01 -37.89
N GLN A 332 0.26 1.07 -38.99
CA GLN A 332 0.75 0.74 -40.31
C GLN A 332 0.52 1.90 -41.30
N ARG A 333 1.49 2.16 -42.15
CA ARG A 333 1.28 3.00 -43.34
C ARG A 333 0.56 2.17 -44.41
N VAL A 334 -0.45 2.75 -45.05
CA VAL A 334 -1.25 2.13 -46.06
C VAL A 334 -0.95 2.81 -47.42
N VAL A 335 -0.45 2.05 -48.37
CA VAL A 335 -0.26 2.51 -49.76
C VAL A 335 -1.26 1.74 -50.65
N LYS A 336 -2.12 2.47 -51.34
CA LYS A 336 -3.15 1.89 -52.23
C LYS A 336 -2.67 2.01 -53.68
N ASP A 337 -2.65 0.88 -54.38
CA ASP A 337 -2.44 0.80 -55.83
C ASP A 337 -3.64 0.04 -56.46
N GLY A 338 -4.64 0.79 -56.87
CA GLY A 338 -5.94 0.28 -57.25
C GLY A 338 -6.65 -0.42 -56.07
N GLU A 339 -6.97 -1.68 -56.22
CA GLU A 339 -7.58 -2.51 -55.18
C GLU A 339 -6.56 -3.15 -54.24
N LYS A 340 -5.25 -3.05 -54.56
CA LYS A 340 -4.18 -3.64 -53.76
C LYS A 340 -3.71 -2.66 -52.69
N GLU A 341 -3.73 -3.12 -51.47
CA GLU A 341 -3.09 -2.41 -50.32
C GLU A 341 -1.72 -3.01 -50.00
N THR A 342 -0.74 -2.15 -49.80
CA THR A 342 0.56 -2.50 -49.25
C THR A 342 0.68 -1.87 -47.86
N LEU A 343 0.92 -2.69 -46.84
CA LEU A 343 1.04 -2.28 -45.45
C LEU A 343 2.51 -2.29 -45.04
N THR A 344 2.94 -1.24 -44.33
CA THR A 344 4.26 -1.16 -43.74
C THR A 344 4.10 -0.81 -42.26
N ASP A 345 4.62 -1.64 -41.38
CA ASP A 345 4.58 -1.41 -39.95
C ASP A 345 5.43 -0.19 -39.58
N VAL A 346 4.84 0.73 -38.83
CA VAL A 346 5.47 1.99 -38.38
C VAL A 346 5.79 1.95 -36.91
N ALA A 347 4.87 1.46 -36.11
CA ALA A 347 5.04 1.30 -34.68
C ALA A 347 4.17 0.15 -34.13
N GLU A 348 4.74 -0.58 -33.21
CA GLU A 348 4.04 -1.50 -32.33
C GLU A 348 4.18 -0.93 -30.92
N LEU A 349 3.04 -0.70 -30.26
CA LEU A 349 2.95 -0.08 -28.94
C LEU A 349 2.22 -1.01 -28.00
N ASP A 350 2.81 -1.24 -26.86
CA ASP A 350 2.41 -2.22 -25.87
C ASP A 350 2.50 -1.59 -24.47
N ASP A 351 2.69 -2.37 -23.44
CA ASP A 351 2.76 -2.03 -22.04
C ASP A 351 3.41 -0.68 -21.71
N MET A 352 2.81 0.06 -20.81
CA MET A 352 3.47 1.15 -20.10
C MET A 352 4.48 0.55 -19.12
N ALA A 353 5.76 0.53 -19.51
CA ALA A 353 6.81 -0.10 -18.74
C ALA A 353 6.88 0.46 -17.30
N ALA A 354 7.01 -0.44 -16.33
CA ALA A 354 7.30 -0.04 -14.96
C ALA A 354 8.65 0.66 -14.89
N PRO A 355 8.74 1.86 -14.28
CA PRO A 355 10.02 2.56 -14.08
C PRO A 355 11.03 1.74 -13.28
N MET A 356 10.54 0.87 -12.39
CA MET A 356 11.34 -0.11 -11.67
C MET A 356 10.76 -1.50 -11.92
N LYS A 357 11.60 -2.42 -12.38
CA LYS A 357 11.18 -3.83 -12.57
C LYS A 357 10.86 -4.45 -11.23
N MET A 358 9.76 -5.19 -11.19
CA MET A 358 9.41 -6.02 -10.04
C MET A 358 10.56 -7.00 -9.80
N GLY A 359 10.95 -7.17 -8.53
CA GLY A 359 12.12 -7.96 -8.16
C GLY A 359 11.90 -9.45 -8.41
N THR A 360 13.01 -10.15 -8.61
CA THR A 360 13.03 -11.60 -8.62
C THR A 360 13.21 -12.15 -7.19
N TYR A 361 12.75 -13.36 -7.00
CA TYR A 361 12.84 -14.04 -5.71
C TYR A 361 14.29 -14.29 -5.29
N GLN A 362 14.54 -14.04 -4.01
CA GLN A 362 15.78 -14.41 -3.38
C GLN A 362 15.61 -15.75 -2.64
N PRO A 363 16.66 -16.59 -2.55
CA PRO A 363 16.66 -17.70 -1.60
C PRO A 363 16.32 -17.17 -0.20
N ALA A 364 15.64 -17.94 0.62
CA ALA A 364 15.21 -17.57 1.97
C ALA A 364 13.87 -16.81 2.08
N ALA A 365 12.92 -17.11 1.19
CA ALA A 365 11.54 -16.68 1.31
C ALA A 365 11.39 -15.15 1.53
N SER A 366 12.13 -14.34 0.76
CA SER A 366 12.02 -12.87 0.81
C SER A 366 11.94 -12.28 -0.58
N TYR A 367 11.20 -11.17 -0.70
CA TYR A 367 11.08 -10.37 -1.90
C TYR A 367 11.93 -9.11 -1.75
N SER A 368 12.72 -8.76 -2.77
CA SER A 368 13.66 -7.64 -2.77
C SER A 368 13.36 -6.56 -3.83
N GLY A 369 12.19 -6.60 -4.45
CA GLY A 369 11.76 -5.62 -5.45
C GLY A 369 10.99 -4.44 -4.85
N PRO A 370 10.47 -3.54 -5.72
CA PRO A 370 9.59 -2.45 -5.32
C PRO A 370 8.31 -2.99 -4.67
N ALA A 371 7.79 -2.25 -3.69
CA ALA A 371 6.57 -2.64 -3.00
C ALA A 371 5.30 -2.49 -3.86
N TYR A 372 5.37 -1.72 -4.93
CA TYR A 372 4.25 -1.41 -5.80
C TYR A 372 4.65 -1.44 -7.28
N GLN A 373 3.82 -2.04 -8.13
CA GLN A 373 3.98 -2.06 -9.57
C GLN A 373 3.46 -0.73 -10.16
N ALA A 374 4.38 0.09 -10.66
CA ALA A 374 4.07 1.40 -11.24
C ALA A 374 3.95 1.37 -12.78
N GLY A 375 4.01 0.20 -13.41
CA GLY A 375 3.66 -0.03 -14.81
C GLY A 375 2.19 -0.37 -14.98
N SER A 376 1.76 -0.48 -16.21
CA SER A 376 0.41 -0.91 -16.58
C SER A 376 0.49 -1.68 -17.90
N PRO A 377 -0.34 -2.70 -18.13
CA PRO A 377 -0.51 -3.30 -19.46
C PRO A 377 -1.19 -2.38 -20.47
N ASP A 378 -1.62 -1.19 -20.08
CA ASP A 378 -2.13 -0.17 -20.99
C ASP A 378 -1.03 0.46 -21.85
N VAL A 379 -1.40 0.97 -23.00
CA VAL A 379 -0.47 1.56 -23.96
C VAL A 379 -0.15 3.01 -23.61
N LEU A 380 1.14 3.36 -23.62
CA LEU A 380 1.62 4.75 -23.68
C LEU A 380 2.90 4.81 -24.52
N GLY A 381 2.80 5.31 -25.74
CA GLY A 381 3.94 5.38 -26.64
C GLY A 381 3.79 6.45 -27.71
N LYS A 382 4.80 6.57 -28.57
CA LYS A 382 4.78 7.53 -29.69
C LYS A 382 5.15 6.87 -30.99
N PHE A 383 4.67 7.45 -32.09
CA PHE A 383 5.16 7.14 -33.42
C PHE A 383 5.51 8.41 -34.20
N GLU A 384 6.46 8.30 -35.11
CA GLU A 384 6.93 9.36 -35.97
C GLU A 384 6.50 9.10 -37.41
N VAL A 385 5.84 10.07 -38.01
CA VAL A 385 5.36 10.00 -39.41
C VAL A 385 6.53 10.27 -40.37
N LYS A 386 7.02 9.25 -41.04
CA LYS A 386 8.19 9.36 -41.95
C LYS A 386 7.80 9.78 -43.39
N GLU A 387 6.57 9.55 -43.80
CA GLU A 387 6.06 9.87 -45.13
C GLU A 387 4.59 10.30 -45.03
N ASP A 388 4.17 11.23 -45.90
CA ASP A 388 2.78 11.64 -46.01
C ASP A 388 1.91 10.43 -46.40
N GLY A 389 0.67 10.39 -45.91
CA GLY A 389 -0.26 9.39 -46.37
C GLY A 389 -1.27 8.89 -45.37
N LEU A 390 -1.92 7.80 -45.78
CA LEU A 390 -2.90 7.10 -44.97
C LEU A 390 -2.20 6.17 -43.98
N TYR A 391 -2.64 6.21 -42.73
CA TYR A 391 -2.20 5.34 -41.68
C TYR A 391 -3.40 4.58 -41.12
N ARG A 392 -3.13 3.33 -40.72
CA ARG A 392 -4.09 2.43 -40.06
C ARG A 392 -3.60 2.07 -38.69
N LEU A 393 -4.42 2.31 -37.66
CA LEU A 393 -4.22 1.86 -36.31
C LEU A 393 -5.12 0.65 -36.08
N GLN A 394 -4.53 -0.42 -35.57
CA GLN A 394 -5.24 -1.60 -35.09
C GLN A 394 -5.08 -1.67 -33.55
N LEU A 395 -6.19 -1.66 -32.85
CA LEU A 395 -6.23 -1.82 -31.39
C LEU A 395 -6.87 -3.16 -31.07
N ARG A 396 -6.23 -3.97 -30.27
CA ARG A 396 -6.73 -5.27 -29.80
C ARG A 396 -6.38 -5.50 -28.35
N ASN A 397 -7.13 -6.40 -27.72
CA ASN A 397 -6.84 -6.86 -26.37
C ASN A 397 -6.11 -8.20 -26.43
N LEU A 398 -4.89 -8.28 -25.91
CA LEU A 398 -4.08 -9.52 -25.90
C LEU A 398 -4.62 -10.56 -24.92
N THR A 399 -5.37 -10.13 -23.92
CA THR A 399 -6.11 -11.03 -23.04
C THR A 399 -7.33 -11.56 -23.78
N SER A 400 -7.16 -12.54 -24.69
CA SER A 400 -8.21 -13.19 -25.46
C SER A 400 -9.12 -14.07 -24.59
N ASP A 401 -9.87 -13.45 -23.70
CA ASP A 401 -10.71 -14.10 -22.71
C ASP A 401 -12.15 -13.61 -22.88
N THR A 402 -13.10 -14.53 -22.83
CA THR A 402 -14.53 -14.20 -22.79
C THR A 402 -14.90 -13.19 -21.70
N ARG A 403 -14.00 -12.97 -20.74
CA ARG A 403 -14.12 -12.02 -19.62
C ARG A 403 -13.80 -10.57 -20.01
N SER A 404 -13.04 -10.35 -21.06
CA SER A 404 -12.74 -9.02 -21.59
C SER A 404 -13.83 -8.50 -22.52
N ARG A 405 -14.81 -9.35 -22.87
CA ARG A 405 -15.93 -8.98 -23.71
C ARG A 405 -16.69 -7.79 -23.15
N GLY A 406 -16.83 -6.75 -23.97
CA GLY A 406 -17.47 -5.49 -23.57
C GLY A 406 -16.62 -4.64 -22.62
N SER A 407 -15.34 -4.95 -22.42
CA SER A 407 -14.43 -4.11 -21.63
C SER A 407 -14.17 -2.81 -22.37
N ALA A 408 -14.48 -1.70 -21.71
CA ALA A 408 -14.29 -0.37 -22.25
C ALA A 408 -12.81 0.02 -22.34
N TYR A 409 -12.47 0.83 -23.31
CA TYR A 409 -11.20 1.53 -23.39
C TYR A 409 -11.39 3.00 -23.73
N ARG A 410 -10.34 3.79 -23.50
CA ARG A 410 -10.22 5.16 -23.98
C ARG A 410 -8.94 5.29 -24.78
N LEU A 411 -9.06 5.68 -26.06
CA LEU A 411 -7.97 5.89 -27.00
C LEU A 411 -7.73 7.38 -27.19
N LEU A 412 -6.51 7.83 -26.90
CA LEU A 412 -6.04 9.19 -27.12
C LEU A 412 -4.91 9.19 -28.12
N ILE A 413 -5.02 10.01 -29.20
CA ILE A 413 -3.89 10.29 -30.09
C ILE A 413 -3.70 11.80 -30.11
N ARG A 414 -2.55 12.28 -29.63
CA ARG A 414 -2.33 13.70 -29.35
C ARG A 414 -0.87 14.12 -29.58
N LYS A 415 -0.62 15.42 -29.64
CA LYS A 415 0.72 15.97 -29.58
C LYS A 415 1.29 15.80 -28.17
N ALA A 416 2.63 15.82 -28.07
CA ALA A 416 3.30 15.72 -26.77
C ALA A 416 2.81 16.78 -25.77
N GLN A 417 2.46 16.33 -24.59
CA GLN A 417 2.19 17.16 -23.41
C GLN A 417 3.14 16.68 -22.29
N PRO A 418 4.39 17.18 -22.26
CA PRO A 418 5.36 16.77 -21.28
C PRO A 418 4.80 16.90 -19.86
N ASP A 419 4.87 15.81 -19.10
CA ASP A 419 4.30 15.73 -17.76
C ASP A 419 4.95 14.59 -16.95
N PHE A 420 4.58 14.45 -15.68
CA PHE A 420 5.02 13.36 -14.83
C PHE A 420 3.92 12.92 -13.86
N ALA A 421 4.04 11.70 -13.38
CA ALA A 421 3.26 11.20 -12.26
C ALA A 421 4.21 10.58 -11.23
N VAL A 422 3.84 10.64 -9.94
CA VAL A 422 4.67 10.17 -8.84
C VAL A 422 3.87 9.29 -7.89
N VAL A 423 4.51 8.22 -7.43
CA VAL A 423 3.98 7.30 -6.43
C VAL A 423 5.05 7.02 -5.38
N ALA A 424 4.63 6.96 -4.11
CA ALA A 424 5.52 6.69 -2.99
C ALA A 424 5.05 5.47 -2.21
N TRP A 425 5.97 4.80 -1.52
CA TRP A 425 5.67 3.79 -0.51
C TRP A 425 6.70 3.83 0.61
N ALA A 426 6.31 3.37 1.79
CA ALA A 426 7.23 3.25 2.91
C ALA A 426 8.41 2.35 2.53
N ALA A 427 9.65 2.80 2.76
CA ALA A 427 10.84 2.02 2.48
C ALA A 427 10.87 0.77 3.35
N HIS A 428 10.96 -0.39 2.70
CA HIS A 428 11.12 -1.69 3.32
C HIS A 428 12.45 -2.29 2.90
N GLN A 429 13.15 -2.89 3.85
CA GLN A 429 14.42 -3.51 3.48
C GLN A 429 14.23 -4.83 2.74
N ARG A 430 13.28 -5.66 3.19
CA ARG A 430 12.85 -6.91 2.55
C ARG A 430 11.45 -7.26 2.99
N LEU A 431 10.65 -7.75 2.07
CA LEU A 431 9.36 -8.34 2.37
C LEU A 431 9.57 -9.85 2.62
N ARG A 432 9.27 -10.32 3.82
CA ARG A 432 9.41 -11.73 4.21
C ARG A 432 8.06 -12.44 4.18
N GLN A 433 8.10 -13.72 3.85
CA GLN A 433 6.92 -14.58 3.91
C GLN A 433 6.29 -14.58 5.30
N ASN A 434 4.96 -14.49 5.37
CA ASN A 434 4.15 -14.56 6.60
C ASN A 434 4.53 -13.58 7.71
N ASP A 435 5.32 -12.54 7.41
CA ASP A 435 5.72 -11.54 8.39
C ASP A 435 4.84 -10.28 8.28
N PHE A 436 4.07 -9.98 9.32
CA PHE A 436 3.31 -8.73 9.40
C PHE A 436 4.20 -7.47 9.37
N GLY A 437 5.50 -7.59 9.61
CA GLY A 437 6.48 -6.53 9.37
C GLY A 437 6.60 -6.13 7.90
N THR A 438 6.18 -6.99 6.97
CA THR A 438 6.18 -6.69 5.53
C THR A 438 5.02 -5.81 5.08
N ILE A 439 3.97 -5.68 5.88
CA ILE A 439 2.89 -4.73 5.64
C ILE A 439 3.46 -3.31 5.74
N SER A 440 3.03 -2.42 4.85
CA SER A 440 3.47 -1.02 4.90
C SER A 440 3.24 -0.42 6.28
N LYS A 441 4.29 0.17 6.85
CA LYS A 441 4.16 0.93 8.10
C LYS A 441 3.25 2.13 7.85
N PRO A 442 2.24 2.38 8.68
CA PRO A 442 1.53 3.66 8.67
C PRO A 442 2.49 4.77 9.11
N ILE A 443 2.18 6.02 8.76
CA ILE A 443 2.98 7.18 9.21
C ILE A 443 2.57 7.51 10.65
N ALA A 444 2.84 6.57 11.53
CA ALA A 444 2.66 6.66 12.98
C ALA A 444 4.05 6.82 13.61
N LEU A 445 4.48 8.08 13.74
CA LEU A 445 5.83 8.43 14.15
C LEU A 445 5.94 8.44 15.66
N ARG A 446 7.07 7.96 16.18
CA ARG A 446 7.52 8.24 17.54
C ARG A 446 8.33 9.53 17.53
N ALA A 447 8.21 10.38 18.56
CA ALA A 447 9.05 11.57 18.67
C ALA A 447 10.53 11.19 18.59
N GLY A 448 11.30 11.85 17.71
CA GLY A 448 12.69 11.54 17.38
C GLY A 448 12.89 10.46 16.32
N THR A 449 11.85 10.05 15.58
CA THR A 449 11.96 9.07 14.49
C THR A 449 11.95 9.74 13.13
N THR A 450 12.79 9.26 12.22
CA THR A 450 12.69 9.53 10.78
C THR A 450 12.17 8.29 10.07
N MET A 451 11.21 8.47 9.16
CA MET A 451 10.69 7.45 8.25
C MET A 451 11.05 7.82 6.82
N ALA A 452 11.47 6.85 6.03
CA ALA A 452 11.80 7.04 4.61
C ALA A 452 10.72 6.46 3.71
N PHE A 453 10.52 7.14 2.58
CA PHE A 453 9.66 6.70 1.48
C PHE A 453 10.46 6.64 0.21
N GLU A 454 10.36 5.53 -0.49
CA GLU A 454 10.78 5.44 -1.87
C GLU A 454 9.73 6.13 -2.75
N VAL A 455 10.18 6.98 -3.66
CA VAL A 455 9.33 7.69 -4.61
C VAL A 455 9.77 7.32 -6.01
N VAL A 456 8.80 6.91 -6.83
CA VAL A 456 9.03 6.54 -8.23
C VAL A 456 8.22 7.46 -9.13
N THR A 457 8.81 7.88 -10.23
CA THR A 457 8.14 8.72 -11.24
C THR A 457 7.93 7.97 -12.54
N VAL A 458 6.77 8.16 -13.14
CA VAL A 458 6.48 7.90 -14.55
C VAL A 458 6.63 9.21 -15.29
N ARG A 459 7.58 9.29 -16.19
CA ARG A 459 7.81 10.45 -17.06
C ARG A 459 6.99 10.28 -18.33
N ARG A 460 6.22 11.30 -18.66
CA ARG A 460 5.28 11.25 -19.78
C ARG A 460 5.71 12.18 -20.91
N ASP A 461 5.42 11.80 -22.13
CA ASP A 461 5.52 12.62 -23.34
C ASP A 461 6.89 13.31 -23.54
N GLY A 462 7.97 12.63 -23.13
CA GLY A 462 9.32 13.12 -23.27
C GLY A 462 9.77 14.09 -22.16
N PHE A 463 9.00 14.28 -21.08
CA PHE A 463 9.50 15.00 -19.92
C PHE A 463 10.67 14.27 -19.29
N ASP A 464 11.79 14.97 -19.13
CA ASP A 464 13.02 14.42 -18.53
C ASP A 464 13.66 15.34 -17.48
N GLY A 465 12.93 16.39 -17.06
CA GLY A 465 13.39 17.37 -16.09
C GLY A 465 13.53 16.83 -14.67
N GLU A 466 14.10 17.64 -13.80
CA GLU A 466 14.21 17.42 -12.37
C GLU A 466 12.83 17.49 -11.68
N ILE A 467 12.59 16.68 -10.66
CA ILE A 467 11.37 16.70 -9.85
C ILE A 467 11.75 16.88 -8.38
N ASN A 468 11.26 17.94 -7.77
CA ASN A 468 11.43 18.23 -6.34
C ASN A 468 10.28 17.62 -5.54
N LEU A 469 10.60 16.83 -4.50
CA LEU A 469 9.64 16.17 -3.63
C LEU A 469 9.42 16.98 -2.35
N GLY A 470 8.18 17.01 -1.88
CA GLY A 470 7.81 17.67 -0.64
C GLY A 470 6.59 17.04 0.02
N MET A 471 6.29 17.50 1.23
CA MET A 471 5.09 17.10 1.97
C MET A 471 4.49 18.31 2.66
N GLU A 472 3.18 18.48 2.53
CA GLU A 472 2.41 19.62 3.02
C GLU A 472 1.40 19.18 4.07
N ASP A 473 0.88 20.11 4.86
CA ASP A 473 -0.14 19.89 5.90
C ASP A 473 0.29 18.88 6.97
N LEU A 474 1.60 18.90 7.30
CA LEU A 474 2.16 18.06 8.35
C LEU A 474 1.71 18.53 9.75
N PRO A 475 1.56 17.61 10.73
CA PRO A 475 1.25 17.99 12.08
C PRO A 475 2.42 18.77 12.72
N PRO A 476 2.16 19.62 13.75
CA PRO A 476 3.21 20.35 14.45
C PRO A 476 4.35 19.45 14.93
N GLY A 477 5.60 19.90 14.76
CA GLY A 477 6.79 19.15 15.16
C GLY A 477 7.19 18.03 14.19
N VAL A 478 6.50 17.89 13.05
CA VAL A 478 6.88 16.99 11.98
C VAL A 478 7.35 17.79 10.76
N THR A 479 8.47 17.38 10.19
CA THR A 479 9.04 17.96 8.97
C THR A 479 9.22 16.90 7.89
N ALA A 480 9.22 17.31 6.64
CA ALA A 480 9.59 16.46 5.52
C ALA A 480 10.76 17.09 4.76
N GLY A 481 11.82 16.31 4.55
CA GLY A 481 12.96 16.65 3.70
C GLY A 481 12.81 15.91 2.37
N GLY A 482 12.72 16.66 1.26
CA GLY A 482 12.64 16.10 -0.08
C GLY A 482 14.03 15.83 -0.64
N LEU A 483 14.19 14.70 -1.34
CA LEU A 483 15.23 14.51 -2.32
C LEU A 483 14.70 14.94 -3.69
N THR A 484 15.50 15.64 -4.43
CA THR A 484 15.27 15.88 -5.84
C THR A 484 15.44 14.58 -6.62
N ILE A 485 14.47 14.21 -7.46
CA ILE A 485 14.66 13.18 -8.48
C ILE A 485 15.35 13.86 -9.65
N PRO A 486 16.65 13.55 -9.93
CA PRO A 486 17.38 14.22 -10.99
C PRO A 486 16.78 13.98 -12.37
N ALA A 487 17.13 14.84 -13.33
CA ALA A 487 16.78 14.63 -14.74
C ALA A 487 17.24 13.24 -15.22
N GLY A 488 16.40 12.56 -16.00
CA GLY A 488 16.65 11.21 -16.50
C GLY A 488 16.56 10.09 -15.46
N LYS A 489 16.31 10.39 -14.18
CA LYS A 489 16.13 9.37 -13.13
C LYS A 489 14.66 9.14 -12.83
N VAL A 490 14.37 7.91 -12.41
CA VAL A 490 12.99 7.46 -12.13
C VAL A 490 12.71 7.25 -10.65
N GLN A 491 13.71 7.43 -9.78
CA GLN A 491 13.59 7.13 -8.36
C GLN A 491 14.20 8.25 -7.51
N GLY A 492 13.54 8.53 -6.37
CA GLY A 492 14.02 9.40 -5.31
C GLY A 492 13.59 8.90 -3.93
N MET A 493 13.94 9.66 -2.91
CA MET A 493 13.58 9.37 -1.51
C MET A 493 12.93 10.60 -0.88
N LEU A 494 11.96 10.38 0.01
CA LEU A 494 11.38 11.39 0.86
C LEU A 494 11.51 10.95 2.32
N PHE A 495 11.97 11.86 3.19
CA PHE A 495 12.13 11.61 4.62
C PHE A 495 11.11 12.41 5.41
N VAL A 496 10.44 11.77 6.36
CA VAL A 496 9.48 12.40 7.28
C VAL A 496 9.99 12.21 8.70
N THR A 497 10.26 13.30 9.39
CA THR A 497 10.90 13.32 10.72
C THR A 497 9.99 13.96 11.73
N ALA A 498 9.71 13.26 12.84
CA ALA A 498 9.14 13.85 14.04
C ALA A 498 10.29 14.31 14.95
N ALA A 499 10.32 15.58 15.32
CA ALA A 499 11.31 16.12 16.23
C ALA A 499 11.31 15.38 17.58
N GLU A 500 12.43 15.35 18.29
CA GLU A 500 12.54 14.70 19.63
C GLU A 500 11.54 15.25 20.66
N GLY A 501 11.13 16.52 20.53
CA GLY A 501 10.13 17.18 21.35
C GLY A 501 8.74 17.28 20.73
N ALA A 502 8.47 16.58 19.60
CA ALA A 502 7.17 16.61 18.97
C ALA A 502 6.06 16.11 19.91
N ALA A 503 5.01 16.92 20.05
CA ALA A 503 3.84 16.54 20.83
C ALA A 503 2.94 15.58 20.05
N PRO A 504 2.09 14.79 20.74
CA PRO A 504 1.07 13.98 20.09
C PRO A 504 0.19 14.82 19.17
N ALA A 505 0.08 14.41 17.92
CA ALA A 505 -0.66 15.15 16.89
C ALA A 505 -1.14 14.23 15.78
N PHE A 506 -2.12 14.71 15.01
CA PHE A 506 -2.65 14.01 13.83
C PHE A 506 -3.02 15.02 12.75
N SER A 507 -2.73 14.72 11.49
CA SER A 507 -3.22 15.46 10.33
C SER A 507 -3.35 14.55 9.11
N ILE A 508 -4.08 15.01 8.11
CA ILE A 508 -4.08 14.44 6.76
C ILE A 508 -3.13 15.30 5.92
N ALA A 509 -1.98 14.76 5.60
CA ALA A 509 -0.94 15.42 4.83
C ALA A 509 -1.08 15.16 3.32
N ARG A 510 -0.29 15.88 2.51
CA ARG A 510 -0.17 15.69 1.06
C ARG A 510 1.28 15.54 0.67
N ILE A 511 1.61 14.48 -0.04
CA ILE A 511 2.92 14.34 -0.68
C ILE A 511 2.81 14.94 -2.09
N VAL A 512 3.78 15.75 -2.49
CA VAL A 512 3.77 16.46 -3.77
C VAL A 512 5.10 16.33 -4.51
N GLY A 513 5.03 16.25 -5.84
CA GLY A 513 6.16 16.42 -6.73
C GLY A 513 6.02 17.73 -7.52
N ARG A 514 7.10 18.49 -7.65
CA ARG A 514 7.13 19.75 -8.40
C ARG A 514 8.25 19.74 -9.44
N ALA A 515 7.92 20.14 -10.67
CA ALA A 515 8.88 20.24 -11.75
C ALA A 515 8.64 21.50 -12.59
N SER A 516 9.69 22.01 -13.23
CA SER A 516 9.56 23.07 -14.24
C SER A 516 9.31 22.43 -15.61
N ILE A 517 8.16 22.70 -16.20
CA ILE A 517 7.76 22.23 -17.53
C ILE A 517 7.40 23.45 -18.37
N ASN A 518 8.09 23.63 -19.49
CA ASN A 518 7.91 24.78 -20.40
C ASN A 518 7.93 26.14 -19.67
N GLY A 519 8.81 26.28 -18.66
CA GLY A 519 8.95 27.50 -17.86
C GLY A 519 7.93 27.68 -16.75
N ASN A 520 6.96 26.79 -16.60
CA ASN A 520 5.95 26.82 -15.54
C ASN A 520 6.25 25.77 -14.48
N VAL A 521 5.97 26.09 -13.21
CA VAL A 521 6.04 25.10 -12.12
C VAL A 521 4.76 24.28 -12.13
N VAL A 522 4.88 22.99 -12.44
CA VAL A 522 3.79 22.02 -12.37
C VAL A 522 3.91 21.26 -11.06
N THR A 523 2.80 21.11 -10.34
CA THR A 523 2.73 20.39 -9.06
C THR A 523 1.72 19.26 -9.17
N HIS A 524 2.18 18.02 -8.94
CA HIS A 524 1.30 16.85 -8.90
C HIS A 524 1.26 16.22 -7.51
N PRO A 525 0.09 15.70 -7.10
CA PRO A 525 0.00 14.90 -5.89
C PRO A 525 0.78 13.58 -6.09
N CYS A 526 1.60 13.24 -5.11
CA CYS A 526 2.24 11.93 -5.06
C CYS A 526 1.31 10.96 -4.34
N ARG A 527 0.86 9.93 -5.04
CA ARG A 527 -0.01 8.90 -4.47
C ARG A 527 0.79 7.98 -3.54
N LEU A 528 0.20 7.57 -2.44
CA LEU A 528 0.84 6.65 -1.50
C LEU A 528 0.34 5.22 -1.73
N ALA A 529 1.27 4.30 -2.00
CA ALA A 529 0.98 2.89 -2.09
C ALA A 529 1.23 2.19 -0.74
N SER A 530 0.37 1.24 -0.40
CA SER A 530 0.46 0.47 0.84
C SER A 530 0.38 -1.01 0.55
N VAL A 531 1.33 -1.78 1.07
CA VAL A 531 1.29 -3.25 1.09
C VAL A 531 0.27 -3.68 2.13
N LEU A 532 -0.73 -4.45 1.72
CA LEU A 532 -1.92 -4.76 2.52
C LEU A 532 -1.75 -5.99 3.40
N TRP A 533 -1.15 -7.05 2.83
CA TRP A 533 -0.98 -8.33 3.48
C TRP A 533 0.45 -8.81 3.37
N PRO A 534 0.92 -9.62 4.33
CA PRO A 534 2.19 -10.32 4.18
C PRO A 534 2.17 -11.18 2.92
N VAL A 535 3.33 -11.35 2.30
CA VAL A 535 3.50 -12.32 1.23
C VAL A 535 3.40 -13.72 1.84
N ASP A 536 2.42 -14.52 1.38
CA ASP A 536 2.18 -15.85 1.93
C ASP A 536 3.17 -16.88 1.38
N TYR A 537 3.57 -16.72 0.11
CA TYR A 537 4.57 -17.61 -0.53
C TYR A 537 5.54 -16.81 -1.42
N ALA A 538 6.57 -16.26 -0.82
CA ALA A 538 7.54 -15.37 -1.48
C ALA A 538 8.14 -15.89 -2.80
N PRO A 539 8.38 -17.18 -3.04
CA PRO A 539 8.94 -17.66 -4.31
C PRO A 539 8.10 -17.37 -5.55
N VAL A 540 6.80 -17.15 -5.42
CA VAL A 540 5.89 -16.97 -6.57
C VAL A 540 4.88 -15.83 -6.38
N GLU A 541 4.85 -15.20 -5.22
CA GLU A 541 3.85 -14.19 -4.89
C GLU A 541 4.45 -12.79 -4.83
N LEU A 542 3.86 -11.86 -5.58
CA LEU A 542 4.19 -10.43 -5.52
C LEU A 542 3.47 -9.75 -4.34
N PRO A 543 4.02 -8.66 -3.79
CA PRO A 543 3.35 -7.89 -2.76
C PRO A 543 1.97 -7.42 -3.21
N LYS A 544 0.94 -7.67 -2.41
CA LYS A 544 -0.42 -7.16 -2.64
C LYS A 544 -0.49 -5.73 -2.11
N SER A 545 -0.29 -4.77 -2.99
CA SER A 545 -0.30 -3.35 -2.67
C SER A 545 -1.39 -2.61 -3.43
N ARG A 546 -1.84 -1.48 -2.89
CA ARG A 546 -2.74 -0.55 -3.56
C ARG A 546 -2.43 0.89 -3.20
N LEU A 547 -2.96 1.81 -3.98
CA LEU A 547 -2.97 3.23 -3.62
C LEU A 547 -4.00 3.48 -2.50
N VAL A 548 -3.63 4.32 -1.54
CA VAL A 548 -4.53 4.78 -0.50
C VAL A 548 -5.11 6.16 -0.87
N ALA A 549 -6.26 6.48 -0.30
CA ALA A 549 -7.01 7.69 -0.65
C ALA A 549 -6.33 8.97 -0.13
N ASP A 550 -5.71 8.90 1.05
CA ASP A 550 -5.11 10.02 1.76
C ASP A 550 -3.80 9.61 2.46
N VAL A 551 -3.09 10.58 3.02
CA VAL A 551 -1.80 10.39 3.69
C VAL A 551 -1.90 10.85 5.16
N PRO A 552 -2.51 10.05 6.05
CA PRO A 552 -2.60 10.40 7.46
C PRO A 552 -1.24 10.28 8.13
N VAL A 553 -0.89 11.31 8.91
CA VAL A 553 0.34 11.40 9.70
C VAL A 553 -0.03 11.61 11.16
N SER A 554 0.57 10.82 12.03
CA SER A 554 0.39 10.97 13.48
C SER A 554 1.73 10.93 14.21
N VAL A 555 1.82 11.66 15.32
CA VAL A 555 2.87 11.50 16.33
C VAL A 555 2.24 10.82 17.53
N THR A 556 2.82 9.68 17.95
CA THR A 556 2.32 8.91 19.08
C THR A 556 2.64 9.59 20.41
N ASP A 557 1.73 9.48 21.36
CA ASP A 557 1.92 9.94 22.76
C ASP A 557 2.49 8.85 23.69
N PHE A 558 2.69 7.64 23.14
CA PHE A 558 2.92 6.45 23.95
C PHE A 558 4.39 6.07 24.08
N GLU A 559 5.18 6.28 23.02
CA GLU A 559 6.57 5.88 22.95
C GLU A 559 7.42 6.95 22.23
N LYS A 560 8.69 7.05 22.62
CA LYS A 560 9.72 7.79 21.86
C LYS A 560 10.54 6.84 20.99
N ALA A 561 11.25 7.39 20.02
CA ALA A 561 12.22 6.66 19.24
C ALA A 561 13.27 5.99 20.15
N PRO A 562 13.62 4.73 19.95
CA PRO A 562 14.63 4.04 20.74
C PRO A 562 16.03 4.67 20.57
N VAL A 563 16.30 5.25 19.43
CA VAL A 563 17.50 6.04 19.14
C VAL A 563 17.14 7.12 18.12
N SER A 564 17.73 8.30 18.26
CA SER A 564 17.73 9.36 17.26
C SER A 564 19.15 9.65 16.83
N VAL A 565 19.35 9.83 15.52
CA VAL A 565 20.63 10.21 14.92
C VAL A 565 20.41 11.48 14.11
N ALA A 566 21.10 12.55 14.45
CA ALA A 566 20.99 13.85 13.80
C ALA A 566 22.37 14.44 13.56
N ALA A 567 22.51 15.39 12.65
CA ALA A 567 23.70 16.18 12.56
C ALA A 567 23.84 17.06 13.81
N ASP A 568 25.05 17.15 14.36
CA ASP A 568 25.32 18.05 15.47
C ASP A 568 25.62 19.47 14.92
N GLY A 569 24.83 20.46 15.34
CA GLY A 569 24.87 21.83 14.85
C GLY A 569 23.85 22.11 13.74
N ASN A 570 24.22 22.92 12.74
CA ASN A 570 23.32 23.33 11.66
C ASN A 570 23.02 22.17 10.72
N ALA A 571 21.75 22.05 10.31
CA ALA A 571 21.29 21.02 9.38
C ALA A 571 21.86 21.15 7.94
N GLY A 572 22.60 22.24 7.62
CA GLY A 572 23.18 22.50 6.30
C GLY A 572 24.70 22.57 6.32
N PHE A 573 25.33 21.79 5.45
CA PHE A 573 26.79 21.75 5.29
C PHE A 573 27.16 22.20 3.87
N GLN A 574 28.32 22.85 3.73
CA GLN A 574 28.86 23.29 2.45
C GLN A 574 30.26 22.75 2.23
N VAL A 575 30.56 22.35 1.00
CA VAL A 575 31.88 21.85 0.58
C VAL A 575 32.09 22.17 -0.90
N ASN A 576 33.34 22.38 -1.31
CA ASN A 576 33.65 22.48 -2.72
C ASN A 576 33.76 21.11 -3.38
N ALA A 577 33.42 21.03 -4.67
CA ALA A 577 33.62 19.81 -5.45
C ALA A 577 35.09 19.38 -5.37
N GLY A 578 35.31 18.08 -5.11
CA GLY A 578 36.66 17.53 -4.86
C GLY A 578 37.18 17.74 -3.43
N GLY A 579 36.48 18.45 -2.56
CA GLY A 579 36.86 18.66 -1.18
C GLY A 579 36.40 17.53 -0.23
N THR A 580 36.79 17.65 1.03
CA THR A 580 36.38 16.73 2.09
C THR A 580 35.45 17.45 3.05
N LEU A 581 34.30 16.81 3.37
CA LEU A 581 33.31 17.30 4.33
C LEU A 581 33.27 16.40 5.55
N LYS A 582 33.37 16.98 6.73
CA LYS A 582 33.16 16.31 8.02
C LYS A 582 31.77 16.69 8.56
N ILE A 583 30.97 15.71 8.87
CA ILE A 583 29.63 15.88 9.44
C ILE A 583 29.64 15.26 10.84
N PRO A 584 29.62 16.08 11.90
CA PRO A 584 29.46 15.57 13.25
C PRO A 584 28.03 15.08 13.44
N LEU A 585 27.86 13.92 14.08
CA LEU A 585 26.58 13.32 14.40
C LEU A 585 26.36 13.32 15.93
N ARG A 586 25.17 13.68 16.35
CA ARG A 586 24.64 13.54 17.71
C ARG A 586 23.69 12.35 17.77
N ILE A 587 23.89 11.49 18.76
CA ILE A 587 23.12 10.27 18.98
C ILE A 587 22.43 10.30 20.32
N THR A 588 21.11 10.16 20.34
CA THR A 588 20.32 10.07 21.59
C THR A 588 19.78 8.66 21.74
N TRP A 589 20.35 7.90 22.67
CA TRP A 589 19.91 6.53 22.98
C TRP A 589 18.83 6.55 24.07
N ARG A 590 17.73 5.80 23.87
CA ARG A 590 16.60 5.71 24.82
C ARG A 590 16.20 4.27 25.15
N SER A 591 16.77 3.29 24.43
CA SER A 591 16.53 1.85 24.64
C SER A 591 17.85 1.09 24.67
N GLU A 592 17.81 -0.15 25.13
CA GLU A 592 18.92 -1.08 25.02
C GLU A 592 18.94 -1.73 23.63
N PHE A 593 20.14 -1.99 23.15
CA PHE A 593 20.39 -2.60 21.86
C PHE A 593 21.27 -3.83 21.99
N ASN A 594 21.09 -4.79 21.11
CA ASN A 594 21.98 -5.95 21.01
C ASN A 594 23.17 -5.62 20.09
N GLY A 595 24.35 -6.15 20.42
CA GLY A 595 25.57 -5.96 19.65
C GLY A 595 26.47 -4.86 20.22
N ALA A 596 27.58 -4.59 19.54
CA ALA A 596 28.56 -3.57 19.92
C ALA A 596 28.36 -2.25 19.17
N SER A 597 27.79 -2.30 17.97
CA SER A 597 27.58 -1.14 17.10
C SER A 597 26.41 -1.34 16.14
N ILE A 598 25.93 -0.24 15.54
CA ILE A 598 25.00 -0.22 14.43
C ILE A 598 25.78 0.22 13.18
N LYS A 599 25.67 -0.55 12.10
CA LYS A 599 26.26 -0.17 10.81
C LYS A 599 25.29 0.69 10.04
N LEU A 600 25.69 1.92 9.72
CA LEU A 600 24.89 2.86 8.96
C LEU A 600 25.43 2.99 7.54
N LYS A 601 24.53 2.95 6.56
CA LYS A 601 24.77 3.22 5.14
C LYS A 601 24.17 4.56 4.75
N ALA A 602 24.83 5.25 3.82
CA ALA A 602 24.28 6.48 3.29
C ALA A 602 23.12 6.22 2.35
N TYR A 603 22.06 7.00 2.50
CA TYR A 603 20.97 7.15 1.53
C TYR A 603 21.22 8.42 0.71
N GLY A 604 21.01 8.31 -0.59
CA GLY A 604 21.19 9.39 -1.56
C GLY A 604 21.96 8.88 -2.77
N SER A 605 21.44 9.14 -3.99
CA SER A 605 21.98 8.55 -5.23
C SER A 605 23.46 8.87 -5.50
N VAL A 606 23.93 10.03 -5.05
CA VAL A 606 25.33 10.47 -5.22
C VAL A 606 26.24 10.04 -4.07
N PHE A 607 25.69 9.45 -3.01
CA PHE A 607 26.42 9.05 -1.79
C PHE A 607 26.53 7.53 -1.62
N THR A 608 26.17 6.75 -2.63
CA THR A 608 26.22 5.28 -2.57
C THR A 608 27.63 4.71 -2.36
N GLY A 609 28.66 5.47 -2.71
CA GLY A 609 30.06 5.11 -2.47
C GLY A 609 30.60 5.43 -1.07
N VAL A 610 29.80 6.03 -0.20
CA VAL A 610 30.20 6.30 1.19
C VAL A 610 30.38 4.98 1.93
N LYS A 611 31.52 4.82 2.60
CA LYS A 611 31.77 3.64 3.43
C LYS A 611 30.77 3.53 4.56
N GLU A 612 30.41 2.31 4.95
CA GLU A 612 29.59 2.07 6.12
C GLU A 612 30.22 2.74 7.37
N ILE A 613 29.37 3.40 8.14
CA ILE A 613 29.75 4.03 9.40
C ILE A 613 29.45 3.03 10.51
N ASP A 614 30.44 2.76 11.32
CA ASP A 614 30.28 1.93 12.51
C ASP A 614 29.92 2.84 13.70
N LEU A 615 28.67 2.79 14.14
CA LEU A 615 28.16 3.59 15.24
C LEU A 615 28.18 2.76 16.53
N PRO A 616 29.15 2.96 17.43
CA PRO A 616 29.20 2.20 18.68
C PRO A 616 27.95 2.46 19.54
N ILE A 617 27.38 1.41 20.12
CA ILE A 617 26.24 1.53 21.03
C ILE A 617 26.66 2.33 22.26
N LYS A 618 25.81 3.26 22.70
CA LYS A 618 26.01 4.24 23.77
C LYS A 618 26.96 5.40 23.44
N ALA A 619 27.57 5.47 22.25
CA ALA A 619 28.29 6.68 21.84
C ALA A 619 27.29 7.84 21.70
N ALA A 620 27.58 8.98 22.34
CA ALA A 620 26.75 10.18 22.23
C ALA A 620 26.98 10.95 20.93
N THR A 621 28.17 10.78 20.33
CA THR A 621 28.61 11.47 19.12
C THR A 621 29.35 10.53 18.19
N SER A 622 29.35 10.87 16.89
CA SER A 622 30.14 10.22 15.85
C SER A 622 30.50 11.25 14.79
N GLU A 623 31.33 10.91 13.84
CA GLU A 623 31.68 11.77 12.71
C GLU A 623 31.63 10.98 11.40
N VAL A 624 31.08 11.60 10.36
CA VAL A 624 31.10 11.09 9.01
C VAL A 624 32.00 11.94 8.15
N VAL A 625 32.87 11.30 7.39
CA VAL A 625 33.77 11.99 6.45
C VAL A 625 33.36 11.64 5.03
N LEU A 626 32.97 12.66 4.25
CA LEU A 626 32.62 12.57 2.85
C LEU A 626 33.76 13.11 2.00
N ASP A 627 34.34 12.27 1.16
CA ASP A 627 35.35 12.66 0.18
C ASP A 627 34.65 12.88 -1.17
N MET A 628 34.41 14.16 -1.53
CA MET A 628 33.68 14.51 -2.75
C MET A 628 34.47 14.19 -4.04
N ALA A 629 35.81 14.07 -3.94
CA ALA A 629 36.63 13.63 -5.07
C ALA A 629 36.41 12.13 -5.34
N ALA A 630 36.49 11.30 -4.29
CA ALA A 630 36.28 9.86 -4.41
C ALA A 630 34.84 9.54 -4.82
N LEU A 631 33.84 10.28 -4.31
CA LEU A 631 32.43 10.14 -4.63
C LEU A 631 32.06 10.70 -6.00
N LYS A 632 32.94 11.53 -6.62
CA LYS A 632 32.68 12.25 -7.88
C LYS A 632 31.35 13.03 -7.84
N THR A 633 31.05 13.65 -6.68
CA THR A 633 29.81 14.39 -6.47
C THR A 633 29.86 15.71 -7.24
N PRO A 634 28.94 15.96 -8.19
CA PRO A 634 28.90 17.22 -8.92
C PRO A 634 28.44 18.38 -8.02
N PRO A 635 28.69 19.64 -8.42
CA PRO A 635 28.10 20.79 -7.77
C PRO A 635 26.56 20.69 -7.75
N GLY A 636 25.93 21.01 -6.60
CA GLY A 636 24.49 20.94 -6.42
C GLY A 636 24.12 20.89 -4.94
N ASP A 637 22.83 20.93 -4.68
CA ASP A 637 22.27 20.79 -3.34
C ASP A 637 21.70 19.38 -3.16
N TYR A 638 22.06 18.71 -2.08
CA TYR A 638 21.75 17.30 -1.84
C TYR A 638 21.18 17.11 -0.44
N THR A 639 20.27 16.14 -0.31
CA THR A 639 19.83 15.63 0.98
C THR A 639 20.46 14.26 1.23
N LEU A 640 21.14 14.10 2.35
CA LEU A 640 21.78 12.87 2.82
C LEU A 640 21.09 12.38 4.07
N ALA A 641 20.86 11.10 4.17
CA ALA A 641 20.50 10.44 5.43
C ALA A 641 21.32 9.15 5.58
N PHE A 642 21.39 8.65 6.81
CA PHE A 642 22.05 7.39 7.12
C PHE A 642 21.02 6.38 7.60
N SER A 643 21.18 5.13 7.23
CA SER A 643 20.26 4.08 7.63
C SER A 643 20.99 2.82 8.03
N GLY A 644 20.43 2.13 9.01
CA GLY A 644 20.98 0.86 9.48
C GLY A 644 19.91 0.00 10.12
N ILE A 645 20.27 -1.25 10.36
CA ILE A 645 19.42 -2.20 11.07
C ILE A 645 19.99 -2.38 12.48
N ALA A 646 19.11 -2.36 13.46
CA ALA A 646 19.46 -2.62 14.83
C ALA A 646 18.48 -3.59 15.48
N VAL A 647 18.97 -4.37 16.42
CA VAL A 647 18.13 -5.22 17.29
C VAL A 647 17.93 -4.48 18.60
N ILE A 648 16.69 -4.09 18.84
CA ILE A 648 16.27 -3.28 19.99
C ILE A 648 15.63 -4.18 21.02
N LYS A 649 15.96 -4.01 22.29
CA LYS A 649 15.23 -4.60 23.40
C LYS A 649 13.98 -3.78 23.67
N HIS A 650 12.88 -4.17 23.05
CA HIS A 650 11.60 -3.46 23.16
C HIS A 650 10.71 -4.08 24.23
N ARG A 651 10.12 -3.23 25.05
CA ARG A 651 9.05 -3.56 25.99
C ARG A 651 7.74 -2.99 25.47
N PRO A 652 6.85 -3.80 24.92
CA PRO A 652 5.56 -3.30 24.46
C PRO A 652 4.66 -2.91 25.63
N ASN A 653 3.81 -1.94 25.44
CA ASN A 653 2.67 -1.62 26.31
C ASN A 653 2.98 -1.28 27.78
N GLN A 654 4.13 -0.69 28.07
CA GLN A 654 4.51 -0.33 29.46
C GLN A 654 3.46 0.53 30.19
N ASN A 655 2.80 1.44 29.47
CA ASN A 655 1.77 2.29 30.08
C ASN A 655 0.49 1.52 30.40
N ALA A 656 0.13 0.50 29.62
CA ALA A 656 -1.00 -0.37 29.95
C ALA A 656 -0.71 -1.20 31.22
N VAL A 657 0.53 -1.65 31.41
CA VAL A 657 0.95 -2.32 32.64
C VAL A 657 0.84 -1.37 33.82
N LYS A 658 1.42 -0.15 33.72
CA LYS A 658 1.33 0.88 34.78
C LYS A 658 -0.12 1.25 35.11
N ALA A 659 -0.98 1.38 34.11
CA ALA A 659 -2.39 1.67 34.32
C ALA A 659 -3.10 0.52 35.06
N ALA A 660 -2.81 -0.73 34.69
CA ALA A 660 -3.36 -1.90 35.35
C ALA A 660 -2.82 -2.09 36.78
N GLU A 661 -1.57 -1.73 37.04
CA GLU A 661 -0.98 -1.69 38.40
C GLU A 661 -1.72 -0.68 39.27
N ALA A 662 -1.97 0.53 38.74
CA ALA A 662 -2.73 1.56 39.47
C ALA A 662 -4.19 1.11 39.72
N GLU A 663 -4.83 0.46 38.74
CA GLU A 663 -6.17 -0.11 38.88
C GLU A 663 -6.20 -1.22 39.95
N GLN A 664 -5.19 -2.09 39.98
CA GLN A 664 -5.05 -3.13 40.99
C GLN A 664 -4.88 -2.53 42.40
N GLN A 665 -4.03 -1.52 42.51
CA GLN A 665 -3.83 -0.83 43.80
C GLN A 665 -5.13 -0.20 44.30
N LYS A 666 -5.89 0.44 43.42
CA LYS A 666 -7.21 1.02 43.76
C LYS A 666 -8.21 -0.04 44.19
N ALA A 667 -8.31 -1.13 43.43
CA ALA A 667 -9.20 -2.24 43.75
C ALA A 667 -8.82 -2.91 45.09
N GLY A 668 -7.51 -3.04 45.37
CA GLY A 668 -7.02 -3.53 46.65
C GLY A 668 -7.42 -2.65 47.83
N GLY A 669 -7.35 -1.33 47.66
CA GLY A 669 -7.83 -0.37 48.65
C GLY A 669 -9.34 -0.47 48.91
N GLU A 670 -10.12 -0.67 47.86
CA GLU A 670 -11.58 -0.86 47.92
C GLU A 670 -11.95 -2.16 48.69
N VAL A 671 -11.31 -3.28 48.34
CA VAL A 671 -11.46 -4.55 49.06
C VAL A 671 -11.15 -4.38 50.54
N ALA A 672 -10.05 -3.74 50.90
CA ALA A 672 -9.69 -3.52 52.30
C ALA A 672 -10.71 -2.65 53.06
N SER A 673 -11.23 -1.61 52.42
CA SER A 673 -12.26 -0.74 52.96
C SER A 673 -13.58 -1.48 53.19
N LEU A 674 -14.03 -2.26 52.21
CA LEU A 674 -15.27 -3.05 52.31
C LEU A 674 -15.13 -4.23 53.27
N ALA A 675 -13.94 -4.79 53.44
CA ALA A 675 -13.68 -5.80 54.48
C ALA A 675 -13.82 -5.22 55.89
N ALA A 676 -13.30 -4.01 56.11
CA ALA A 676 -13.49 -3.32 57.41
C ALA A 676 -14.96 -2.97 57.67
N GLU A 677 -15.71 -2.52 56.63
CA GLU A 677 -17.15 -2.26 56.72
C GLU A 677 -17.91 -3.53 57.05
N ALA A 678 -17.65 -4.63 56.33
CA ALA A 678 -18.30 -5.92 56.54
C ALA A 678 -18.06 -6.45 57.97
N LYS A 679 -16.83 -6.34 58.45
CA LYS A 679 -16.46 -6.69 59.85
C LYS A 679 -17.23 -5.84 60.85
N GLY A 680 -17.25 -4.52 60.69
CA GLY A 680 -17.99 -3.62 61.59
C GLY A 680 -19.49 -3.85 61.61
N GLN A 681 -20.11 -4.17 60.46
CA GLN A 681 -21.53 -4.52 60.41
C GLN A 681 -21.81 -5.89 61.04
N ALA A 682 -20.92 -6.86 60.90
CA ALA A 682 -21.05 -8.16 61.55
C ALA A 682 -20.96 -8.04 63.10
N GLU A 683 -20.05 -7.22 63.63
CA GLU A 683 -19.92 -6.92 65.03
C GLU A 683 -21.21 -6.24 65.58
N LYS A 684 -21.77 -5.27 64.83
CA LYS A 684 -23.01 -4.61 65.18
C LYS A 684 -24.19 -5.58 65.18
N ALA A 685 -24.26 -6.50 64.23
CA ALA A 685 -25.32 -7.52 64.15
C ALA A 685 -25.22 -8.54 65.29
N ALA A 686 -23.99 -8.84 65.76
CA ALA A 686 -23.77 -9.72 66.92
C ALA A 686 -24.16 -9.06 68.24
N ALA A 687 -24.01 -7.74 68.38
CA ALA A 687 -24.33 -6.97 69.56
C ALA A 687 -25.79 -6.43 69.59
N ALA A 688 -26.57 -6.61 68.54
CA ALA A 688 -27.89 -6.03 68.42
C ALA A 688 -28.94 -6.69 69.32
N PRO A 689 -29.81 -5.89 70.04
CA PRO A 689 -30.92 -6.40 70.81
C PRO A 689 -32.01 -7.07 69.93
N ALA A 690 -32.89 -7.89 70.52
CA ALA A 690 -33.84 -8.71 69.77
C ALA A 690 -34.73 -7.93 68.81
N GLU A 691 -35.14 -6.71 69.11
CA GLU A 691 -36.00 -5.83 68.28
C GLU A 691 -35.34 -5.26 67.04
N GLY A 692 -33.99 -5.26 66.91
CA GLY A 692 -33.26 -4.74 65.76
C GLY A 692 -32.33 -5.77 65.09
N LYS A 693 -32.33 -7.00 65.56
CA LYS A 693 -31.37 -8.03 65.16
C LYS A 693 -31.53 -8.45 63.69
N GLU A 694 -32.72 -8.51 63.17
CA GLU A 694 -33.00 -8.92 61.75
C GLU A 694 -32.47 -7.86 60.79
N GLU A 695 -32.65 -6.58 61.06
CA GLU A 695 -32.18 -5.47 60.24
C GLU A 695 -30.65 -5.37 60.24
N ALA A 696 -30.04 -5.54 61.44
CA ALA A 696 -28.60 -5.59 61.57
C ALA A 696 -27.96 -6.78 60.82
N MET A 697 -28.57 -7.95 60.87
CA MET A 697 -28.14 -9.13 60.11
C MET A 697 -28.26 -8.91 58.57
N LYS A 698 -29.32 -8.22 58.13
CA LYS A 698 -29.50 -7.87 56.73
C LYS A 698 -28.44 -6.89 56.25
N ALA A 699 -28.11 -5.90 57.05
CA ALA A 699 -27.02 -4.95 56.79
C ALA A 699 -25.63 -5.64 56.74
N ALA A 700 -25.35 -6.54 57.69
CA ALA A 700 -24.12 -7.33 57.75
C ALA A 700 -23.98 -8.23 56.49
N LYS A 701 -25.05 -8.87 56.05
CA LYS A 701 -25.07 -9.68 54.85
C LYS A 701 -24.82 -8.82 53.61
N ALA A 702 -25.47 -7.67 53.48
CA ALA A 702 -25.28 -6.76 52.35
C ALA A 702 -23.82 -6.24 52.27
N ALA A 703 -23.20 -5.95 53.39
CA ALA A 703 -21.80 -5.56 53.45
C ALA A 703 -20.85 -6.71 53.08
N ALA A 704 -21.12 -7.93 53.53
CA ALA A 704 -20.36 -9.12 53.15
C ALA A 704 -20.50 -9.44 51.64
N ASP A 705 -21.70 -9.29 51.08
CA ASP A 705 -21.95 -9.50 49.65
C ASP A 705 -21.18 -8.43 48.78
N LYS A 706 -21.14 -7.18 49.21
CA LYS A 706 -20.35 -6.13 48.59
C LYS A 706 -18.84 -6.43 48.65
N HIS A 707 -18.33 -6.85 49.82
CA HIS A 707 -16.92 -7.24 49.96
C HIS A 707 -16.56 -8.39 49.04
N LYS A 708 -17.37 -9.42 48.97
CA LYS A 708 -17.19 -10.57 48.06
C LYS A 708 -17.22 -10.15 46.58
N ALA A 709 -18.10 -9.23 46.21
CA ALA A 709 -18.12 -8.69 44.84
C ALA A 709 -16.84 -7.92 44.50
N ALA A 710 -16.31 -7.14 45.44
CA ALA A 710 -15.03 -6.42 45.26
C ALA A 710 -13.83 -7.38 45.18
N GLU A 711 -13.82 -8.49 45.92
CA GLU A 711 -12.77 -9.52 45.81
C GLU A 711 -12.79 -10.17 44.41
N VAL A 712 -13.97 -10.47 43.85
CA VAL A 712 -14.09 -10.99 42.49
C VAL A 712 -13.57 -9.99 41.47
N ALA A 713 -13.94 -8.71 41.60
CA ALA A 713 -13.44 -7.64 40.74
C ALA A 713 -11.91 -7.50 40.82
N MET A 714 -11.33 -7.56 42.03
CA MET A 714 -9.89 -7.53 42.26
C MET A 714 -9.19 -8.73 41.59
N ALA A 715 -9.76 -9.92 41.65
CA ALA A 715 -9.21 -11.11 41.02
C ALA A 715 -9.15 -10.94 39.47
N GLU A 716 -10.18 -10.37 38.86
CA GLU A 716 -10.20 -10.09 37.41
C GLU A 716 -9.15 -9.01 37.03
N VAL A 717 -9.02 -7.95 37.83
CA VAL A 717 -7.98 -6.92 37.60
C VAL A 717 -6.59 -7.54 37.74
N THR A 718 -6.37 -8.40 38.72
CA THR A 718 -5.07 -9.10 38.91
C THR A 718 -4.76 -10.04 37.76
N LYS A 719 -5.73 -10.76 37.25
CA LYS A 719 -5.59 -11.63 36.06
C LYS A 719 -5.25 -10.81 34.82
N ARG A 720 -5.93 -9.68 34.65
CA ARG A 720 -5.65 -8.74 33.54
C ARG A 720 -4.24 -8.16 33.63
N LEU A 721 -3.80 -7.72 34.81
CA LEU A 721 -2.44 -7.22 35.06
C LEU A 721 -1.40 -8.28 34.68
N LYS A 722 -1.60 -9.53 35.12
CA LYS A 722 -0.70 -10.63 34.77
C LYS A 722 -0.60 -10.81 33.24
N THR A 723 -1.73 -10.84 32.55
CA THR A 723 -1.78 -10.97 31.08
C THR A 723 -1.03 -9.82 30.41
N LEU A 724 -1.22 -8.59 30.86
CA LEU A 724 -0.53 -7.41 30.33
C LEU A 724 0.98 -7.43 30.62
N THR A 725 1.38 -7.87 31.80
CA THR A 725 2.80 -8.01 32.19
C THR A 725 3.50 -9.07 31.35
N ASP A 726 2.85 -10.23 31.15
CA ASP A 726 3.38 -11.30 30.29
C ASP A 726 3.50 -10.83 28.83
N ALA A 727 2.53 -10.06 28.35
CA ALA A 727 2.56 -9.47 27.00
C ALA A 727 3.63 -8.37 26.87
N ALA A 728 3.94 -7.65 27.95
CA ALA A 728 4.94 -6.61 28.01
C ALA A 728 6.38 -7.13 28.28
N ALA A 729 6.59 -8.44 28.26
CA ALA A 729 7.93 -9.02 28.35
C ALA A 729 8.86 -8.43 27.29
N THR A 730 10.11 -8.16 27.69
CA THR A 730 11.13 -7.62 26.76
C THR A 730 11.35 -8.61 25.60
N LYS A 731 11.27 -8.07 24.38
CA LYS A 731 11.48 -8.83 23.13
C LYS A 731 12.56 -8.17 22.30
N ASP A 732 13.37 -8.98 21.65
CA ASP A 732 14.29 -8.50 20.63
C ASP A 732 13.53 -8.18 19.37
N VAL A 733 13.55 -6.91 18.95
CA VAL A 733 12.88 -6.40 17.75
C VAL A 733 13.92 -5.85 16.80
N LEU A 734 13.95 -6.37 15.59
CA LEU A 734 14.79 -5.83 14.53
C LEU A 734 14.07 -4.63 13.92
N ASP A 735 14.67 -3.44 14.00
CA ASP A 735 14.08 -2.22 13.41
C ASP A 735 15.07 -1.49 12.50
N PHE A 736 14.53 -0.65 11.65
CA PHE A 736 15.23 0.14 10.67
C PHE A 736 15.41 1.56 11.21
N ILE A 737 16.65 1.90 11.53
CA ILE A 737 17.03 3.21 12.06
C ILE A 737 17.41 4.10 10.90
N ILE A 738 16.82 5.31 10.84
CA ILE A 738 17.14 6.32 9.84
C ILE A 738 17.50 7.61 10.59
N SER A 739 18.60 8.26 10.18
CA SER A 739 18.99 9.57 10.71
C SER A 739 18.04 10.66 10.22
N GLU A 740 18.02 11.78 10.91
CA GLU A 740 17.44 13.00 10.34
C GLU A 740 18.14 13.35 9.01
N PRO A 741 17.41 13.90 8.02
CA PRO A 741 17.98 14.31 6.75
C PRO A 741 18.93 15.50 6.91
N ILE A 742 20.07 15.43 6.26
CA ILE A 742 21.16 16.40 6.32
C ILE A 742 21.31 17.08 4.96
N GLN A 743 21.29 18.41 4.94
CA GLN A 743 21.46 19.17 3.71
C GLN A 743 22.95 19.37 3.41
N VAL A 744 23.39 19.02 2.20
CA VAL A 744 24.78 19.16 1.74
C VAL A 744 24.80 19.95 0.45
N SER A 745 25.43 21.13 0.47
CA SER A 745 25.62 21.96 -0.72
C SER A 745 27.06 21.81 -1.23
N VAL A 746 27.19 21.24 -2.41
CA VAL A 746 28.48 21.10 -3.09
C VAL A 746 28.64 22.26 -4.06
N LYS A 747 29.59 23.14 -3.80
CA LYS A 747 29.91 24.29 -4.65
C LYS A 747 30.93 23.90 -5.74
N ALA A 748 30.94 24.61 -6.86
CA ALA A 748 31.95 24.41 -7.87
C ALA A 748 33.35 24.63 -7.26
N ALA A 749 34.33 23.81 -7.67
CA ALA A 749 35.70 24.03 -7.25
C ALA A 749 36.15 25.45 -7.66
N PRO A 750 36.86 26.19 -6.80
CA PRO A 750 37.45 27.47 -7.21
C PRO A 750 38.28 27.26 -8.47
N ALA A 751 38.10 28.14 -9.47
CA ALA A 751 38.97 28.13 -10.66
C ALA A 751 40.43 28.21 -10.19
N ALA A 752 41.26 27.23 -10.58
CA ALA A 752 42.66 27.29 -10.29
C ALA A 752 43.19 28.61 -10.85
N GLN A 753 43.63 29.51 -9.98
CA GLN A 753 44.39 30.70 -10.44
C GLN A 753 45.61 30.16 -11.14
N THR A 754 45.61 30.22 -12.46
CA THR A 754 46.81 30.02 -13.28
C THR A 754 47.80 31.09 -12.81
N ALA A 755 48.77 30.68 -12.02
CA ALA A 755 49.93 31.50 -11.72
C ALA A 755 50.60 31.80 -13.08
N THR A 756 50.42 33.03 -13.53
CA THR A 756 51.20 33.58 -14.65
C THR A 756 52.66 33.55 -14.21
N ALA A 757 53.40 32.55 -14.70
CA ALA A 757 54.84 32.54 -14.60
C ALA A 757 55.36 33.76 -15.38
N GLN A 758 55.79 34.78 -14.64
CA GLN A 758 56.58 35.84 -15.21
C GLN A 758 57.87 35.24 -15.71
N THR A 759 58.01 35.11 -17.04
CA THR A 759 59.29 34.82 -17.74
C THR A 759 60.19 36.03 -17.65
N PRO A 760 61.43 35.87 -17.21
CA PRO A 760 62.44 37.00 -17.26
C PRO A 760 62.77 37.35 -18.71
N VAL A 761 62.66 38.62 -19.01
CA VAL A 761 63.12 39.22 -20.31
C VAL A 761 64.65 39.17 -20.37
N ALA A 762 65.22 38.51 -21.36
CA ALA A 762 66.60 38.68 -21.78
C ALA A 762 66.67 39.33 -23.20
N PRO A 763 67.63 40.24 -23.50
CA PRO A 763 67.58 41.15 -24.64
C PRO A 763 68.11 40.57 -25.95
N GLY A 764 67.43 40.94 -26.97
CA GLY A 764 67.63 41.10 -28.39
C GLY A 764 68.79 40.45 -29.17
N THR A 765 68.41 39.86 -30.29
CA THR A 765 69.01 40.07 -31.63
C THR A 765 68.04 39.50 -32.69
N ALA A 766 67.73 40.33 -33.68
CA ALA A 766 67.08 40.02 -34.94
C ALA A 766 68.14 39.83 -36.05
N PRO A 767 67.81 39.60 -37.34
CA PRO A 767 66.82 38.66 -37.94
C PRO A 767 67.42 37.86 -39.12
N SER A 768 66.75 36.90 -39.68
CA SER A 768 66.66 36.51 -41.10
C SER A 768 66.00 35.12 -41.17
N GLY A 769 64.93 34.86 -41.88
CA GLY A 769 64.73 34.90 -43.29
C GLY A 769 64.34 33.56 -43.80
N THR A 770 63.27 33.54 -44.62
CA THR A 770 62.80 32.50 -45.57
C THR A 770 62.07 31.24 -45.12
N ALA A 771 60.79 31.23 -45.35
CA ALA A 771 59.97 30.53 -46.38
C ALA A 771 60.05 29.00 -46.48
N ALA A 772 58.93 28.41 -46.47
CA ALA A 772 58.27 27.50 -47.38
C ALA A 772 57.64 26.24 -46.78
N SER A 773 56.34 26.20 -46.92
CA SER A 773 55.46 25.16 -47.51
C SER A 773 55.48 23.73 -46.95
N GLY A 774 54.29 23.26 -46.70
CA GLY A 774 53.99 21.95 -47.17
C GLY A 774 53.11 21.09 -46.26
N THR A 775 51.80 21.07 -46.56
CA THR A 775 50.92 19.92 -46.69
C THR A 775 50.53 19.05 -45.49
N ALA A 776 49.27 19.12 -45.21
CA ALA A 776 48.24 18.12 -44.95
C ALA A 776 48.65 16.66 -44.69
N ALA A 777 47.97 16.08 -43.69
CA ALA A 777 47.11 14.89 -43.82
C ALA A 777 46.45 14.51 -42.49
N GLN A 778 45.13 14.55 -42.41
CA GLN A 778 44.28 13.59 -41.68
C GLN A 778 44.35 12.23 -42.39
N PRO A 779 43.70 11.12 -41.92
CA PRO A 779 42.85 10.88 -40.73
C PRO A 779 42.92 9.42 -40.20
N GLN A 780 41.93 9.12 -39.32
CA GLN A 780 41.30 7.81 -39.02
C GLN A 780 41.98 6.87 -38.00
N LYS A 781 41.33 6.58 -36.93
CA LYS A 781 40.16 5.66 -36.72
C LYS A 781 39.47 5.98 -35.38
#